data_5d79cbdc79409fd639417275c58b6b4e
#
_entry.id   5d79cbdc79409fd639417275c58b6b4e
#
_cell.length_a   1.000
_cell.length_b   1.000
_cell.length_c   1.000
_cell.angle_alpha   90.00
_cell.angle_beta   90.00
_cell.angle_gamma   90.00
#
_symmetry.space_group_name_H-M   'P 1'
#
loop_
_entity.id
_entity.type
_entity.pdbx_description
1 polymer ?
#
loop_
_entity_poly.entity_id
_entity_poly.type
_entity_poly.pdbx_seq_one_letter_code
_entity_poly.pdbx_strand_id
1 'polypeptide(L)'
;MKTLLLIITCTVITAAQETSTPKLNLMPVPASITFHNERLAVDSNFRVATRGHSDARLEAAIWRFVKRLEGRTVLTLSPTLAVDDQTTPLIIQTQGPGKNVPGLGEDESYHIDITRRQAILSAPTVVGAIRGLETVLQLLDADRNGYFLPGVQIDDRPRFPWRGLLIDVARHFQTIEVLKRNLDGMAAVKLNVFHWHLSEDQGFRVESKKFPKLHQLGSDGNYYTQEQVKDIIAYARDRGIRVVPEFDIPGHSTSWLVGYPELGSAPGPYTIERRPGIFEPALDPTREEVYKFLDTFFGEMAALFPDDYLHIGGDENEGKQWDRNPAIQAFMKEKGIKDNHALQAYFNTRLLKILQKHKKKMIGWDEILQPELPKDIVIHSWRGTAALADAARKGYDGILSNGYYIDLIQPASQHYVADPLPADSTLTPEEAKHVLGGEATMWAEWVTPETIDSRIWPRTAAIAERLWSPQTVTDVPDMYRRLAVISLQLEELGLMHRKNQNMMLRRLVRNDDIGPLRTLVSVIEPVKEYRRYDQRPQTMLSPLTGVVDATSPDSETARKFRWMVSEFLNDGPRYQLYRAELSEMLSDWQAAGASLNPVIDRSPALKEIKPLAHNLSQLGSTGLEALTYLKLGMPPPKDWREQSLAKVEEAAKPYGALEFVVTSGVKQLVNAAADVKR
;
A
#
# COMPACT_ATOMS: atom_id res chain seq x y z
N MET A 1 46.46 13.36 72.83
CA MET A 1 45.43 13.71 71.80
C MET A 1 45.99 13.49 70.44
N LYS A 2 45.62 12.41 69.75
CA LYS A 2 46.03 12.11 68.37
C LYS A 2 44.82 12.36 67.49
N THR A 3 44.88 13.37 66.64
CA THR A 3 43.86 13.76 65.67
C THR A 3 43.97 12.87 64.48
N LEU A 4 42.91 12.06 64.21
CA LEU A 4 42.80 11.20 63.04
C LEU A 4 42.19 12.00 61.88
N LEU A 5 42.94 12.20 60.80
CA LEU A 5 42.48 12.88 59.60
C LEU A 5 41.86 11.83 58.65
N LEU A 6 40.52 11.92 58.43
CA LEU A 6 39.82 11.02 57.52
C LEU A 6 39.81 11.67 56.13
N ILE A 7 40.54 11.05 55.18
CA ILE A 7 40.57 11.46 53.78
C ILE A 7 39.41 10.70 53.07
N ILE A 8 38.37 11.40 52.68
CA ILE A 8 37.27 10.89 51.85
C ILE A 8 37.68 11.08 50.38
N THR A 9 38.06 9.97 49.75
CA THR A 9 38.28 9.90 48.31
C THR A 9 36.94 9.82 47.60
N CYS A 10 36.50 10.90 46.97
CA CYS A 10 35.33 10.92 46.10
C CYS A 10 35.72 10.31 44.73
N THR A 11 35.34 9.07 44.49
CA THR A 11 35.47 8.44 43.17
C THR A 11 34.36 8.98 42.29
N VAL A 12 34.73 9.87 41.35
CA VAL A 12 33.83 10.32 40.30
C VAL A 12 33.66 9.18 39.29
N ILE A 13 32.52 8.47 39.38
CA ILE A 13 32.12 7.51 38.35
C ILE A 13 31.66 8.37 37.16
N THR A 14 32.53 8.57 36.17
CA THR A 14 32.13 9.07 34.85
C THR A 14 31.32 7.95 34.19
N ALA A 15 29.99 8.06 34.25
CA ALA A 15 29.13 7.27 33.39
C ALA A 15 29.49 7.64 31.94
N ALA A 16 30.11 6.73 31.23
CA ALA A 16 30.24 6.81 29.79
C ALA A 16 28.82 6.83 29.25
N GLN A 17 28.40 8.00 28.75
CA GLN A 17 27.18 8.12 27.95
C GLN A 17 27.41 7.28 26.70
N GLU A 18 26.82 6.09 26.63
CA GLU A 18 26.69 5.37 25.38
C GLU A 18 26.00 6.33 24.39
N THR A 19 26.73 6.83 23.44
CA THR A 19 26.20 7.57 22.30
C THR A 19 25.42 6.57 21.47
N SER A 20 24.16 6.30 21.84
CA SER A 20 23.27 5.52 21.00
C SER A 20 23.16 6.26 19.66
N THR A 21 23.57 5.61 18.59
CA THR A 21 23.33 6.09 17.23
C THR A 21 21.84 6.48 17.12
N PRO A 22 21.51 7.68 16.62
CA PRO A 22 20.12 8.11 16.50
C PRO A 22 19.34 7.05 15.74
N LYS A 23 18.23 6.58 16.30
CA LYS A 23 17.36 5.63 15.60
C LYS A 23 16.77 6.31 14.37
N LEU A 24 17.15 5.83 13.20
CA LEU A 24 16.67 6.33 11.92
C LEU A 24 15.16 6.13 11.78
N ASN A 25 14.41 7.21 11.52
CA ASN A 25 12.96 7.17 11.30
C ASN A 25 12.56 7.35 9.83
N LEU A 26 13.54 7.37 8.91
CA LEU A 26 13.27 7.55 7.48
C LEU A 26 12.64 6.30 6.86
N MET A 27 11.63 6.52 6.04
CA MET A 27 10.99 5.48 5.23
C MET A 27 10.51 6.07 3.90
N PRO A 28 11.09 5.64 2.77
CA PRO A 28 12.14 4.62 2.59
C PRO A 28 13.51 4.99 3.17
N VAL A 29 14.28 3.97 3.58
CA VAL A 29 15.67 4.14 4.02
C VAL A 29 16.54 4.55 2.84
N PRO A 30 17.35 5.63 2.94
CA PRO A 30 18.24 6.07 1.88
C PRO A 30 19.32 5.06 1.53
N ALA A 31 19.89 5.18 0.32
CA ALA A 31 20.98 4.32 -0.15
C ALA A 31 22.25 4.46 0.70
N SER A 32 22.56 5.68 1.16
CA SER A 32 23.66 5.96 2.09
C SER A 32 23.27 7.08 3.05
N ILE A 33 23.66 6.95 4.31
CA ILE A 33 23.45 7.96 5.35
C ILE A 33 24.58 7.95 6.37
N THR A 34 25.10 9.14 6.68
CA THR A 34 26.12 9.35 7.70
C THR A 34 25.71 10.53 8.60
N PHE A 35 25.60 10.29 9.90
CA PHE A 35 25.28 11.34 10.88
C PHE A 35 26.55 12.04 11.38
N HIS A 36 26.42 13.34 11.63
CA HIS A 36 27.41 14.18 12.26
C HIS A 36 26.91 14.72 13.60
N ASN A 37 27.81 15.07 14.50
CA ASN A 37 27.42 15.66 15.78
C ASN A 37 27.12 17.16 15.67
N GLU A 38 26.27 17.50 14.69
CA GLU A 38 25.79 18.86 14.43
C GLU A 38 24.27 18.85 14.31
N ARG A 39 23.66 20.03 14.31
CA ARG A 39 22.24 20.22 14.03
C ARG A 39 21.96 21.61 13.51
N LEU A 40 21.04 21.72 12.59
CA LEU A 40 20.51 22.96 12.07
C LEU A 40 19.20 23.31 12.79
N ALA A 41 19.12 24.46 13.46
CA ALA A 41 17.90 24.89 14.11
C ALA A 41 16.80 25.20 13.10
N VAL A 42 15.56 24.83 13.45
CA VAL A 42 14.34 25.17 12.70
C VAL A 42 13.51 26.10 13.58
N ASP A 43 13.57 27.39 13.29
CA ASP A 43 12.85 28.43 14.00
C ASP A 43 12.07 29.33 13.03
N SER A 44 11.48 30.44 13.51
CA SER A 44 10.71 31.38 12.68
C SER A 44 11.53 32.06 11.57
N ASN A 45 12.88 31.96 11.60
CA ASN A 45 13.76 32.48 10.57
C ASN A 45 14.09 31.44 9.51
N PHE A 46 13.60 30.23 9.63
CA PHE A 46 13.83 29.18 8.62
C PHE A 46 13.28 29.61 7.25
N ARG A 47 14.13 29.61 6.25
CA ARG A 47 13.85 30.06 4.87
C ARG A 47 14.37 29.05 3.89
N VAL A 48 13.80 29.05 2.69
CA VAL A 48 14.19 28.18 1.57
C VAL A 48 14.61 29.07 0.40
N ALA A 49 15.72 28.73 -0.24
CA ALA A 49 16.15 29.32 -1.50
C ALA A 49 16.36 28.21 -2.56
N THR A 50 16.34 28.62 -3.82
CA THR A 50 16.66 27.73 -4.96
C THR A 50 17.93 28.21 -5.64
N ARG A 51 18.71 27.26 -6.13
CA ARG A 51 19.95 27.49 -6.90
C ARG A 51 19.89 26.64 -8.18
N GLY A 52 20.31 27.21 -9.30
CA GLY A 52 20.24 26.57 -10.62
C GLY A 52 18.85 26.62 -11.21
N HIS A 53 18.34 25.48 -11.67
CA HIS A 53 17.02 25.43 -12.32
C HIS A 53 15.87 25.44 -11.29
N SER A 54 14.84 26.23 -11.54
CA SER A 54 13.56 26.18 -10.81
C SER A 54 12.41 26.27 -11.78
N ASP A 55 11.33 25.55 -11.51
CA ASP A 55 10.08 25.61 -12.26
C ASP A 55 8.88 25.54 -11.29
N ALA A 56 7.68 25.71 -11.83
CA ALA A 56 6.43 25.73 -11.05
C ALA A 56 6.23 24.44 -10.23
N ARG A 57 6.76 23.29 -10.67
CA ARG A 57 6.67 22.01 -9.90
C ARG A 57 7.50 22.07 -8.63
N LEU A 58 8.74 22.58 -8.75
CA LEU A 58 9.63 22.73 -7.61
C LEU A 58 9.10 23.79 -6.64
N GLU A 59 8.63 24.93 -7.12
CA GLU A 59 8.02 25.98 -6.28
C GLU A 59 6.80 25.46 -5.53
N ALA A 60 5.92 24.73 -6.20
CA ALA A 60 4.76 24.09 -5.56
C ALA A 60 5.19 23.02 -4.53
N ALA A 61 6.26 22.27 -4.77
CA ALA A 61 6.80 21.31 -3.81
C ALA A 61 7.39 21.98 -2.59
N ILE A 62 8.13 23.09 -2.75
CA ILE A 62 8.65 23.90 -1.65
C ILE A 62 7.51 24.47 -0.82
N TRP A 63 6.47 24.99 -1.48
CA TRP A 63 5.30 25.49 -0.76
C TRP A 63 4.63 24.39 0.09
N ARG A 64 4.43 23.19 -0.45
CA ARG A 64 3.89 22.05 0.30
C ARG A 64 4.82 21.66 1.46
N PHE A 65 6.13 21.63 1.24
CA PHE A 65 7.13 21.35 2.27
C PHE A 65 7.03 22.35 3.42
N VAL A 66 7.02 23.68 3.13
CA VAL A 66 6.92 24.74 4.14
C VAL A 66 5.60 24.61 4.93
N LYS A 67 4.48 24.36 4.25
CA LYS A 67 3.18 24.18 4.92
C LYS A 67 3.14 22.98 5.86
N ARG A 68 3.75 21.87 5.47
CA ARG A 68 3.86 20.68 6.35
C ARG A 68 4.81 20.95 7.52
N LEU A 69 5.89 21.67 7.28
CA LEU A 69 6.83 22.08 8.33
C LEU A 69 6.15 23.00 9.37
N GLU A 70 5.36 23.99 8.93
CA GLU A 70 4.51 24.83 9.79
C GLU A 70 3.56 23.97 10.63
N GLY A 71 2.86 23.02 10.00
CA GLY A 71 1.93 22.13 10.69
C GLY A 71 2.57 21.27 11.77
N ARG A 72 3.83 20.85 11.58
CA ARG A 72 4.59 20.03 12.55
C ARG A 72 5.21 20.87 13.69
N THR A 73 5.54 22.13 13.43
CA THR A 73 6.32 22.96 14.35
C THR A 73 5.50 24.05 15.03
N VAL A 74 4.29 24.35 14.53
CA VAL A 74 3.46 25.50 14.96
C VAL A 74 4.20 26.84 14.74
N LEU A 75 5.25 26.87 13.93
CA LEU A 75 5.96 28.09 13.55
C LEU A 75 5.26 28.74 12.36
N THR A 76 5.27 30.06 12.31
CA THR A 76 4.89 30.81 11.10
C THR A 76 6.14 30.99 10.24
N LEU A 77 6.17 30.35 9.09
CA LEU A 77 7.30 30.40 8.16
C LEU A 77 6.95 31.23 6.92
N SER A 78 7.94 31.86 6.30
CA SER A 78 7.72 32.54 5.03
C SER A 78 7.61 31.53 3.88
N PRO A 79 6.52 31.58 3.10
CA PRO A 79 6.42 30.77 1.90
C PRO A 79 7.20 31.34 0.70
N THR A 80 7.69 32.59 0.84
CA THR A 80 8.45 33.27 -0.21
C THR A 80 9.88 32.77 -0.23
N LEU A 81 10.38 32.44 -1.42
CA LEU A 81 11.77 32.04 -1.61
C LEU A 81 12.72 33.15 -1.15
N ALA A 82 13.74 32.78 -0.39
CA ALA A 82 14.80 33.67 0.05
C ALA A 82 15.85 33.87 -1.05
N VAL A 83 16.73 34.86 -0.85
CA VAL A 83 17.94 34.97 -1.65
C VAL A 83 18.88 33.82 -1.31
N ASP A 84 19.53 33.26 -2.34
CA ASP A 84 20.55 32.22 -2.17
C ASP A 84 21.84 32.87 -1.62
N ASP A 85 22.02 32.75 -0.31
CA ASP A 85 23.21 33.23 0.38
C ASP A 85 23.64 32.29 1.51
N GLN A 86 24.75 32.61 2.20
CA GLN A 86 25.30 31.80 3.28
C GLN A 86 24.45 31.77 4.55
N THR A 87 23.41 32.63 4.64
CA THR A 87 22.53 32.74 5.81
C THR A 87 21.22 31.98 5.62
N THR A 88 20.89 31.56 4.41
CA THR A 88 19.65 30.83 4.12
C THR A 88 19.74 29.40 4.63
N PRO A 89 18.86 28.99 5.55
CA PRO A 89 18.94 27.67 6.21
C PRO A 89 18.82 26.48 5.28
N LEU A 90 17.95 26.54 4.25
CA LEU A 90 17.78 25.45 3.26
C LEU A 90 17.98 25.98 1.84
N ILE A 91 18.94 25.41 1.12
CA ILE A 91 19.12 25.65 -0.31
C ILE A 91 18.80 24.39 -1.09
N ILE A 92 17.95 24.52 -2.12
CA ILE A 92 17.61 23.45 -3.05
C ILE A 92 18.30 23.74 -4.37
N GLN A 93 19.26 22.92 -4.72
CA GLN A 93 20.08 23.06 -5.93
C GLN A 93 19.67 22.02 -6.96
N THR A 94 19.17 22.45 -8.13
CA THR A 94 18.81 21.54 -9.24
C THR A 94 19.61 21.88 -10.49
N GLN A 95 20.06 20.86 -11.20
CA GLN A 95 20.86 21.06 -12.44
C GLN A 95 19.95 21.34 -13.63
N GLY A 96 18.77 20.70 -13.71
CA GLY A 96 17.87 20.86 -14.83
C GLY A 96 16.41 20.45 -14.49
N PRO A 97 15.48 20.64 -15.44
CA PRO A 97 14.07 20.38 -15.22
C PRO A 97 13.73 18.89 -15.09
N GLY A 98 14.54 17.99 -15.66
CA GLY A 98 14.11 16.64 -15.96
C GLY A 98 13.06 16.62 -17.08
N LYS A 99 12.26 15.55 -17.17
CA LYS A 99 11.17 15.47 -18.15
C LYS A 99 9.94 16.28 -17.68
N ASN A 100 9.28 16.96 -18.62
CA ASN A 100 8.05 17.70 -18.30
C ASN A 100 6.91 16.76 -17.85
N VAL A 101 6.79 15.60 -18.50
CA VAL A 101 5.99 14.46 -18.03
C VAL A 101 6.99 13.44 -17.49
N PRO A 102 6.95 13.08 -16.19
CA PRO A 102 7.84 12.06 -15.64
C PRO A 102 7.74 10.77 -16.45
N GLY A 103 8.87 10.12 -16.70
CA GLY A 103 8.92 8.93 -17.54
C GLY A 103 9.81 7.85 -16.94
N LEU A 104 9.75 6.64 -17.50
CA LEU A 104 10.67 5.58 -17.10
C LEU A 104 12.12 6.04 -17.28
N GLY A 105 12.96 5.83 -16.26
CA GLY A 105 14.37 6.25 -16.25
C GLY A 105 14.59 7.74 -15.96
N GLU A 106 13.59 8.48 -15.43
CA GLU A 106 13.81 9.79 -14.81
C GLU A 106 14.85 9.66 -13.70
N ASP A 107 15.80 10.60 -13.64
CA ASP A 107 16.77 10.64 -12.54
C ASP A 107 16.13 11.22 -11.29
N GLU A 108 15.83 10.36 -10.32
CA GLU A 108 15.21 10.71 -9.04
C GLU A 108 16.23 10.79 -7.90
N SER A 109 17.54 10.72 -8.22
CA SER A 109 18.61 10.80 -7.22
C SER A 109 18.72 12.18 -6.61
N TYR A 110 19.24 12.22 -5.39
CA TYR A 110 19.53 13.46 -4.68
C TYR A 110 20.64 13.26 -3.63
N HIS A 111 21.27 14.37 -3.26
CA HIS A 111 22.23 14.48 -2.17
C HIS A 111 21.75 15.50 -1.16
N ILE A 112 21.86 15.20 0.13
CA ILE A 112 21.57 16.13 1.24
C ILE A 112 22.80 16.25 2.11
N ASP A 113 23.23 17.49 2.39
CA ASP A 113 24.28 17.81 3.37
C ASP A 113 23.72 18.81 4.37
N ILE A 114 23.62 18.43 5.65
CA ILE A 114 23.10 19.27 6.74
C ILE A 114 24.20 19.51 7.76
N THR A 115 24.57 20.78 7.89
CA THR A 115 25.52 21.27 8.89
C THR A 115 24.82 22.17 9.91
N ARG A 116 25.53 22.67 10.89
CA ARG A 116 24.97 23.64 11.85
C ARG A 116 24.48 24.93 11.19
N ARG A 117 25.00 25.30 10.03
CA ARG A 117 24.73 26.59 9.38
C ARG A 117 23.66 26.48 8.31
N GLN A 118 23.65 25.39 7.56
CA GLN A 118 22.87 25.29 6.35
C GLN A 118 22.61 23.83 5.99
N ALA A 119 21.47 23.57 5.39
CA ALA A 119 21.13 22.35 4.68
C ALA A 119 21.16 22.60 3.17
N ILE A 120 21.85 21.78 2.42
CA ILE A 120 21.91 21.82 0.96
C ILE A 120 21.31 20.52 0.43
N LEU A 121 20.22 20.63 -0.32
CA LEU A 121 19.63 19.55 -1.10
C LEU A 121 20.02 19.73 -2.56
N SER A 122 20.82 18.83 -3.12
CA SER A 122 21.25 18.85 -4.52
C SER A 122 20.63 17.70 -5.29
N ALA A 123 20.14 17.96 -6.50
CA ALA A 123 19.55 16.96 -7.37
C ALA A 123 19.82 17.26 -8.86
N PRO A 124 19.96 16.22 -9.72
CA PRO A 124 20.08 16.41 -11.16
C PRO A 124 18.79 16.99 -11.79
N THR A 125 17.62 16.65 -11.24
CA THR A 125 16.31 17.02 -11.77
C THR A 125 15.40 17.61 -10.70
N VAL A 126 14.33 18.28 -11.14
CA VAL A 126 13.26 18.73 -10.23
C VAL A 126 12.61 17.57 -9.49
N VAL A 127 12.44 16.41 -10.13
CA VAL A 127 11.85 15.23 -9.49
C VAL A 127 12.76 14.72 -8.36
N GLY A 128 14.07 14.64 -8.59
CA GLY A 128 15.04 14.30 -7.53
C GLY A 128 14.95 15.25 -6.32
N ALA A 129 14.85 16.57 -6.58
CA ALA A 129 14.67 17.57 -5.52
C ALA A 129 13.36 17.37 -4.74
N ILE A 130 12.25 17.03 -5.40
CA ILE A 130 10.97 16.70 -4.75
C ILE A 130 11.14 15.49 -3.83
N ARG A 131 11.85 14.42 -4.26
CA ARG A 131 12.15 13.25 -3.42
C ARG A 131 12.99 13.61 -2.20
N GLY A 132 14.00 14.47 -2.40
CA GLY A 132 14.86 14.94 -1.32
C GLY A 132 14.11 15.80 -0.29
N LEU A 133 13.17 16.64 -0.70
CA LEU A 133 12.32 17.42 0.20
C LEU A 133 11.51 16.56 1.17
N GLU A 134 10.97 15.42 0.70
CA GLU A 134 10.28 14.46 1.57
C GLU A 134 11.23 13.87 2.62
N THR A 135 12.47 13.61 2.26
CA THR A 135 13.50 13.14 3.21
C THR A 135 13.87 14.22 4.23
N VAL A 136 14.09 15.48 3.79
CA VAL A 136 14.36 16.59 4.72
C VAL A 136 13.21 16.75 5.71
N LEU A 137 11.96 16.63 5.27
CA LEU A 137 10.80 16.75 6.15
C LEU A 137 10.71 15.59 7.17
N GLN A 138 11.13 14.39 6.79
CA GLN A 138 11.21 13.23 7.71
C GLN A 138 12.35 13.33 8.72
N LEU A 139 13.40 14.12 8.43
CA LEU A 139 14.52 14.37 9.34
C LEU A 139 14.20 15.37 10.46
N LEU A 140 13.07 16.08 10.39
CA LEU A 140 12.69 17.02 11.44
C LEU A 140 12.56 16.30 12.78
N ASP A 141 13.28 16.81 13.77
CA ASP A 141 13.27 16.33 15.15
C ASP A 141 13.12 17.49 16.13
N ALA A 142 12.89 17.20 17.41
CA ALA A 142 12.72 18.20 18.46
C ALA A 142 13.31 17.75 19.80
N ASP A 143 13.86 18.68 20.54
CA ASP A 143 14.25 18.50 21.94
C ASP A 143 13.80 19.69 22.78
N ARG A 144 14.22 19.76 24.05
CA ARG A 144 13.92 20.87 24.97
C ARG A 144 14.37 22.26 24.46
N ASN A 145 15.25 22.31 23.47
CA ASN A 145 15.79 23.54 22.91
C ASN A 145 15.06 23.98 21.63
N GLY A 146 14.13 23.18 21.13
CA GLY A 146 13.31 23.48 19.95
C GLY A 146 13.45 22.44 18.85
N TYR A 147 12.98 22.83 17.65
CA TYR A 147 13.02 21.99 16.46
C TYR A 147 14.38 22.08 15.74
N PHE A 148 14.81 20.98 15.13
CA PHE A 148 16.07 20.94 14.39
C PHE A 148 16.07 19.87 13.32
N LEU A 149 16.97 20.02 12.35
CA LEU A 149 17.39 18.96 11.45
C LEU A 149 18.75 18.44 11.94
N PRO A 150 18.95 17.11 12.11
CA PRO A 150 20.22 16.54 12.52
C PRO A 150 21.29 16.77 11.45
N GLY A 151 22.53 16.96 11.85
CA GLY A 151 23.69 17.00 10.96
C GLY A 151 23.83 15.64 10.27
N VAL A 152 23.73 15.61 8.94
CA VAL A 152 23.70 14.37 8.18
C VAL A 152 24.14 14.60 6.75
N GLN A 153 24.80 13.57 6.19
CA GLN A 153 25.06 13.47 4.76
C GLN A 153 24.29 12.26 4.22
N ILE A 154 23.52 12.48 3.17
CA ILE A 154 22.68 11.45 2.51
C ILE A 154 22.98 11.47 1.01
N ASP A 155 23.28 10.30 0.45
CA ASP A 155 23.23 10.03 -0.98
C ASP A 155 22.13 9.03 -1.23
N ASP A 156 21.13 9.37 -2.07
CA ASP A 156 19.96 8.53 -2.25
C ASP A 156 19.51 8.44 -3.71
N ARG A 157 18.98 7.27 -4.05
CA ARG A 157 18.44 6.95 -5.37
C ARG A 157 17.56 5.72 -5.29
N PRO A 158 16.55 5.57 -6.17
CA PRO A 158 15.72 4.37 -6.19
C PRO A 158 16.50 3.14 -6.66
N ARG A 159 16.17 1.98 -6.08
CA ARG A 159 16.66 0.67 -6.54
C ARG A 159 16.00 0.27 -7.86
N PHE A 160 14.71 0.55 -8.01
CA PHE A 160 13.94 0.23 -9.20
C PHE A 160 13.32 1.48 -9.83
N PRO A 161 13.32 1.58 -11.18
CA PRO A 161 12.70 2.72 -11.89
C PRO A 161 11.17 2.69 -11.89
N TRP A 162 10.51 1.54 -11.62
CA TRP A 162 9.06 1.40 -11.52
C TRP A 162 8.65 1.06 -10.10
N ARG A 163 7.88 1.94 -9.46
CA ARG A 163 7.39 1.80 -8.08
C ARG A 163 5.94 2.27 -8.07
N GLY A 164 5.03 1.31 -8.36
CA GLY A 164 3.64 1.59 -8.66
C GLY A 164 2.68 1.40 -7.49
N LEU A 165 1.53 2.04 -7.65
CA LEU A 165 0.29 1.74 -6.94
C LEU A 165 -0.85 1.72 -7.95
N LEU A 166 -1.45 0.54 -8.14
CA LEU A 166 -2.70 0.38 -8.85
C LEU A 166 -3.86 0.71 -7.91
N ILE A 167 -4.80 1.51 -8.40
CA ILE A 167 -6.11 1.68 -7.76
C ILE A 167 -7.20 1.32 -8.77
N ASP A 168 -7.94 0.26 -8.45
CA ASP A 168 -9.15 -0.10 -9.15
C ASP A 168 -10.28 0.87 -8.78
N VAL A 169 -10.85 1.50 -9.77
CA VAL A 169 -11.98 2.43 -9.62
C VAL A 169 -13.24 1.91 -10.32
N ALA A 170 -13.12 0.74 -10.94
CA ALA A 170 -14.17 0.17 -11.76
C ALA A 170 -15.14 -0.69 -10.94
N ARG A 171 -14.67 -1.52 -9.99
CA ARG A 171 -15.51 -2.29 -9.09
C ARG A 171 -16.26 -1.37 -8.11
N HIS A 172 -15.54 -0.54 -7.36
CA HIS A 172 -16.13 0.55 -6.58
C HIS A 172 -15.49 1.88 -6.97
N PHE A 173 -16.32 2.84 -7.38
CA PHE A 173 -15.84 4.16 -7.82
C PHE A 173 -15.15 4.91 -6.69
N GLN A 174 -14.01 5.54 -7.01
CA GLN A 174 -13.24 6.39 -6.09
C GLN A 174 -13.33 7.85 -6.54
N THR A 175 -13.58 8.77 -5.62
CA THR A 175 -13.69 10.21 -5.96
C THR A 175 -12.34 10.83 -6.25
N ILE A 176 -12.33 11.99 -6.92
CA ILE A 176 -11.12 12.77 -7.20
C ILE A 176 -10.32 13.09 -5.93
N GLU A 177 -11.01 13.40 -4.83
CA GLU A 177 -10.40 13.69 -3.53
C GLU A 177 -9.67 12.47 -2.96
N VAL A 178 -10.23 11.28 -3.14
CA VAL A 178 -9.59 10.01 -2.74
C VAL A 178 -8.32 9.80 -3.54
N LEU A 179 -8.38 9.98 -4.87
CA LEU A 179 -7.20 9.82 -5.73
C LEU A 179 -6.11 10.83 -5.36
N LYS A 180 -6.46 12.11 -5.19
CA LYS A 180 -5.49 13.16 -4.85
C LYS A 180 -4.78 12.90 -3.52
N ARG A 181 -5.50 12.54 -2.44
CA ARG A 181 -4.84 12.24 -1.16
C ARG A 181 -3.96 10.98 -1.23
N ASN A 182 -4.33 9.98 -2.04
CA ASN A 182 -3.47 8.82 -2.27
C ASN A 182 -2.22 9.18 -3.08
N LEU A 183 -2.31 10.07 -4.06
CA LEU A 183 -1.15 10.64 -4.78
C LEU A 183 -0.21 11.39 -3.83
N ASP A 184 -0.75 12.12 -2.84
CA ASP A 184 0.07 12.74 -1.79
C ASP A 184 0.80 11.69 -0.95
N GLY A 185 0.11 10.61 -0.56
CA GLY A 185 0.71 9.48 0.14
C GLY A 185 1.81 8.81 -0.68
N MET A 186 1.57 8.57 -1.97
CA MET A 186 2.56 8.02 -2.89
C MET A 186 3.82 8.89 -2.97
N ALA A 187 3.65 10.21 -3.08
CA ALA A 187 4.78 11.16 -3.12
C ALA A 187 5.61 11.09 -1.84
N ALA A 188 4.95 11.06 -0.68
CA ALA A 188 5.63 11.04 0.64
C ALA A 188 6.52 9.81 0.84
N VAL A 189 6.16 8.67 0.21
CA VAL A 189 6.95 7.42 0.27
C VAL A 189 7.69 7.10 -1.03
N LYS A 190 7.80 8.09 -1.94
CA LYS A 190 8.58 8.02 -3.19
C LYS A 190 8.11 6.97 -4.21
N LEU A 191 6.83 6.60 -4.21
CA LEU A 191 6.21 5.90 -5.34
C LEU A 191 6.12 6.85 -6.55
N ASN A 192 6.24 6.32 -7.77
CA ASN A 192 6.32 7.14 -8.98
C ASN A 192 5.38 6.75 -10.11
N VAL A 193 4.57 5.71 -9.95
CA VAL A 193 3.59 5.29 -10.95
C VAL A 193 2.22 5.12 -10.29
N PHE A 194 1.24 5.90 -10.72
CA PHE A 194 -0.16 5.68 -10.44
C PHE A 194 -0.76 4.89 -11.60
N HIS A 195 -1.04 3.61 -11.38
CA HIS A 195 -1.74 2.75 -12.31
C HIS A 195 -3.24 2.89 -12.06
N TRP A 196 -3.95 3.41 -13.05
CA TRP A 196 -5.37 3.75 -12.93
C TRP A 196 -6.22 2.75 -13.70
N HIS A 197 -6.79 1.78 -12.99
CA HIS A 197 -7.62 0.72 -13.57
C HIS A 197 -9.05 1.25 -13.80
N LEU A 198 -9.35 1.60 -15.07
CA LEU A 198 -10.50 2.43 -15.46
C LEU A 198 -11.68 1.66 -16.03
N SER A 199 -11.52 0.39 -16.40
CA SER A 199 -12.63 -0.40 -16.92
C SER A 199 -12.58 -1.85 -16.48
N GLU A 200 -13.75 -2.38 -16.19
CA GLU A 200 -14.02 -3.72 -15.72
C GLU A 200 -15.45 -4.17 -16.09
N ASP A 201 -15.82 -5.42 -15.76
CA ASP A 201 -17.20 -5.90 -15.91
C ASP A 201 -18.22 -5.05 -15.14
N GLN A 202 -17.79 -4.46 -14.01
CA GLN A 202 -18.63 -3.69 -13.09
C GLN A 202 -18.67 -2.18 -13.41
N GLY A 203 -17.81 -1.70 -14.30
CA GLY A 203 -17.87 -0.29 -14.64
C GLY A 203 -16.84 0.20 -15.63
N PHE A 204 -17.24 1.17 -16.44
CA PHE A 204 -16.41 1.94 -17.35
C PHE A 204 -16.28 3.37 -16.84
N ARG A 205 -15.11 3.82 -16.40
CA ARG A 205 -14.96 4.97 -15.51
C ARG A 205 -14.36 6.23 -16.13
N VAL A 206 -14.19 6.30 -17.44
CA VAL A 206 -13.66 7.52 -18.12
C VAL A 206 -14.59 8.01 -19.22
N GLU A 207 -14.74 9.32 -19.33
CA GLU A 207 -15.49 9.94 -20.41
C GLU A 207 -14.83 9.67 -21.75
N SER A 208 -15.54 9.03 -22.69
CA SER A 208 -15.19 9.02 -24.11
C SER A 208 -16.14 9.92 -24.89
N LYS A 209 -15.59 10.89 -25.62
CA LYS A 209 -16.35 11.79 -26.51
C LYS A 209 -16.65 11.12 -27.85
N LYS A 210 -15.82 10.15 -28.24
CA LYS A 210 -16.03 9.35 -29.45
C LYS A 210 -17.08 8.28 -29.27
N PHE A 211 -17.11 7.67 -28.10
CA PHE A 211 -18.02 6.57 -27.76
C PHE A 211 -18.75 6.82 -26.43
N PRO A 212 -19.68 7.82 -26.39
CA PRO A 212 -20.27 8.28 -25.14
C PRO A 212 -21.09 7.21 -24.41
N LYS A 213 -21.65 6.21 -25.10
CA LYS A 213 -22.38 5.12 -24.45
C LYS A 213 -21.52 4.28 -23.51
N LEU A 214 -20.18 4.25 -23.67
CA LEU A 214 -19.29 3.55 -22.75
C LEU A 214 -19.49 4.04 -21.30
N HIS A 215 -19.34 5.34 -21.07
CA HIS A 215 -19.50 5.91 -19.74
C HIS A 215 -20.96 6.23 -19.38
N GLN A 216 -21.82 6.52 -20.35
CA GLN A 216 -23.22 6.83 -20.07
C GLN A 216 -24.01 5.60 -19.64
N LEU A 217 -23.74 4.43 -20.21
CA LEU A 217 -24.48 3.18 -19.93
C LEU A 217 -23.68 2.20 -19.08
N GLY A 218 -22.33 2.21 -19.20
CA GLY A 218 -21.45 1.27 -18.53
C GLY A 218 -20.95 1.72 -17.14
N SER A 219 -21.41 2.87 -16.59
CA SER A 219 -20.81 3.45 -15.38
C SER A 219 -21.76 3.66 -14.20
N ASP A 220 -23.09 3.52 -14.38
CA ASP A 220 -24.10 4.01 -13.42
C ASP A 220 -23.96 5.50 -13.07
N GLY A 221 -23.46 6.31 -13.99
CA GLY A 221 -23.19 7.73 -13.76
C GLY A 221 -21.92 8.04 -12.97
N ASN A 222 -21.15 7.03 -12.59
CA ASN A 222 -19.91 7.16 -11.83
C ASN A 222 -18.69 7.04 -12.79
N TYR A 223 -18.23 8.16 -13.32
CA TYR A 223 -17.07 8.23 -14.22
C TYR A 223 -16.34 9.56 -14.05
N TYR A 224 -15.12 9.62 -14.54
CA TYR A 224 -14.31 10.85 -14.59
C TYR A 224 -14.50 11.53 -15.94
N THR A 225 -14.76 12.84 -15.93
CA THR A 225 -14.70 13.65 -17.14
C THR A 225 -13.24 13.78 -17.62
N GLN A 226 -13.04 14.08 -18.90
CA GLN A 226 -11.67 14.29 -19.41
C GLN A 226 -10.95 15.45 -18.72
N GLU A 227 -11.67 16.46 -18.27
CA GLU A 227 -11.13 17.55 -17.45
C GLU A 227 -10.64 17.06 -16.09
N GLN A 228 -11.40 16.19 -15.41
CA GLN A 228 -10.98 15.58 -14.16
C GLN A 228 -9.76 14.65 -14.35
N VAL A 229 -9.70 13.91 -15.46
CA VAL A 229 -8.53 13.09 -15.79
C VAL A 229 -7.29 13.97 -15.97
N LYS A 230 -7.40 15.08 -16.72
CA LYS A 230 -6.29 16.03 -16.90
C LYS A 230 -5.85 16.67 -15.59
N ASP A 231 -6.78 16.96 -14.68
CA ASP A 231 -6.49 17.50 -13.35
C ASP A 231 -5.71 16.50 -12.51
N ILE A 232 -6.09 15.20 -12.50
CA ILE A 232 -5.33 14.15 -11.83
C ILE A 232 -3.94 13.97 -12.42
N ILE A 233 -3.81 13.98 -13.75
CA ILE A 233 -2.51 13.86 -14.43
C ILE A 233 -1.59 15.03 -14.06
N ALA A 234 -2.10 16.25 -14.05
CA ALA A 234 -1.35 17.43 -13.65
C ALA A 234 -0.94 17.37 -12.18
N TYR A 235 -1.88 16.97 -11.30
CA TYR A 235 -1.65 16.81 -9.88
C TYR A 235 -0.57 15.76 -9.56
N ALA A 236 -0.58 14.62 -10.26
CA ALA A 236 0.42 13.58 -10.16
C ALA A 236 1.80 14.04 -10.68
N ARG A 237 1.82 14.69 -11.88
CA ARG A 237 3.04 15.24 -12.48
C ARG A 237 3.77 16.19 -11.53
N ASP A 238 3.04 17.09 -10.85
CA ASP A 238 3.61 18.06 -9.91
C ASP A 238 4.18 17.39 -8.64
N ARG A 239 4.02 16.07 -8.50
CA ARG A 239 4.59 15.20 -7.47
C ARG A 239 5.62 14.21 -8.01
N GLY A 240 5.99 14.34 -9.27
CA GLY A 240 6.90 13.40 -9.92
C GLY A 240 6.30 12.00 -10.12
N ILE A 241 4.97 11.90 -10.24
CA ILE A 241 4.24 10.63 -10.42
C ILE A 241 3.69 10.58 -11.85
N ARG A 242 3.87 9.42 -12.50
CA ARG A 242 3.31 9.06 -13.79
C ARG A 242 1.91 8.54 -13.62
N VAL A 243 1.04 8.72 -14.62
CA VAL A 243 -0.31 8.14 -14.64
C VAL A 243 -0.42 7.20 -15.84
N VAL A 244 -0.50 5.89 -15.56
CA VAL A 244 -0.66 4.84 -16.56
C VAL A 244 -2.10 4.34 -16.50
N PRO A 245 -2.92 4.54 -17.54
CA PRO A 245 -4.28 4.03 -17.58
C PRO A 245 -4.31 2.56 -17.94
N GLU A 246 -5.28 1.83 -17.37
CA GLU A 246 -5.63 0.49 -17.79
C GLU A 246 -7.07 0.44 -18.34
N PHE A 247 -7.21 -0.25 -19.47
CA PHE A 247 -8.48 -0.60 -20.09
C PHE A 247 -8.47 -2.09 -20.37
N ASP A 248 -9.08 -2.86 -19.49
CA ASP A 248 -8.99 -4.30 -19.56
C ASP A 248 -9.84 -4.89 -20.69
N ILE A 249 -9.18 -5.64 -21.56
CA ILE A 249 -9.72 -6.31 -22.75
C ILE A 249 -8.82 -7.50 -23.15
N PRO A 250 -9.32 -8.55 -23.83
CA PRO A 250 -10.67 -8.73 -24.37
C PRO A 250 -11.69 -9.24 -23.35
N GLY A 251 -11.25 -9.87 -22.23
CA GLY A 251 -12.08 -10.20 -21.06
C GLY A 251 -12.41 -8.96 -20.25
N HIS A 252 -13.02 -9.10 -19.07
CA HIS A 252 -13.34 -7.99 -18.16
C HIS A 252 -14.07 -6.81 -18.83
N SER A 253 -14.82 -7.09 -19.89
CA SER A 253 -15.31 -6.08 -20.82
C SER A 253 -16.83 -5.90 -20.82
N THR A 254 -17.57 -6.51 -19.86
CA THR A 254 -19.02 -6.41 -19.81
C THR A 254 -19.51 -4.97 -19.83
N SER A 255 -18.86 -4.06 -19.10
CA SER A 255 -19.27 -2.63 -19.09
C SER A 255 -19.15 -1.93 -20.46
N TRP A 256 -18.20 -2.35 -21.30
CA TRP A 256 -18.07 -1.88 -22.66
C TRP A 256 -19.27 -2.35 -23.52
N LEU A 257 -19.64 -3.63 -23.34
CA LEU A 257 -20.68 -4.31 -24.09
C LEU A 257 -22.10 -3.83 -23.72
N VAL A 258 -22.28 -3.26 -22.53
CA VAL A 258 -23.53 -2.58 -22.17
C VAL A 258 -23.82 -1.40 -23.12
N GLY A 259 -22.80 -0.65 -23.47
CA GLY A 259 -22.91 0.48 -24.40
C GLY A 259 -22.88 0.09 -25.87
N TYR A 260 -22.09 -0.94 -26.20
CA TYR A 260 -21.80 -1.37 -27.58
C TYR A 260 -21.81 -2.90 -27.69
N PRO A 261 -23.01 -3.53 -27.59
CA PRO A 261 -23.15 -4.99 -27.57
C PRO A 261 -22.66 -5.65 -28.84
N GLU A 262 -22.57 -4.92 -29.95
CA GLU A 262 -22.04 -5.38 -31.23
C GLU A 262 -20.53 -5.71 -31.19
N LEU A 263 -19.80 -5.28 -30.17
CA LEU A 263 -18.38 -5.64 -29.99
C LEU A 263 -18.21 -7.03 -29.36
N GLY A 264 -19.25 -7.58 -28.76
CA GLY A 264 -19.19 -8.81 -28.00
C GLY A 264 -19.15 -10.08 -28.83
N SER A 265 -18.61 -11.11 -28.25
CA SER A 265 -18.52 -12.48 -28.81
C SER A 265 -19.84 -13.25 -28.75
N ALA A 266 -20.81 -12.77 -28.00
CA ALA A 266 -22.17 -13.31 -27.92
C ALA A 266 -23.19 -12.19 -28.16
N PRO A 267 -24.42 -12.50 -28.60
CA PRO A 267 -25.44 -11.49 -28.78
C PRO A 267 -25.87 -10.87 -27.44
N GLY A 268 -26.07 -9.52 -27.43
CA GLY A 268 -26.64 -8.80 -26.30
C GLY A 268 -28.16 -9.06 -26.11
N PRO A 269 -28.80 -8.37 -25.17
CA PRO A 269 -28.25 -7.23 -24.40
C PRO A 269 -27.37 -7.65 -23.24
N TYR A 270 -26.39 -6.78 -22.89
CA TYR A 270 -25.56 -6.92 -21.70
C TYR A 270 -26.04 -5.98 -20.59
N THR A 271 -25.78 -6.34 -19.35
CA THR A 271 -25.99 -5.51 -18.17
C THR A 271 -24.73 -5.42 -17.34
N ILE A 272 -24.50 -4.30 -16.66
CA ILE A 272 -23.37 -4.13 -15.77
C ILE A 272 -23.35 -5.28 -14.73
N GLU A 273 -22.24 -5.96 -14.59
CA GLU A 273 -22.09 -7.01 -13.57
C GLU A 273 -22.07 -6.39 -12.17
N ARG A 274 -22.66 -7.07 -11.22
CA ARG A 274 -22.75 -6.60 -9.82
C ARG A 274 -22.01 -7.49 -8.83
N ARG A 275 -21.62 -8.66 -9.24
CA ARG A 275 -20.93 -9.63 -8.40
C ARG A 275 -19.41 -9.49 -8.56
N PRO A 276 -18.64 -9.83 -7.53
CA PRO A 276 -17.21 -10.09 -7.68
C PRO A 276 -16.99 -11.40 -8.44
N GLY A 277 -15.87 -11.52 -9.15
CA GLY A 277 -15.47 -12.75 -9.84
C GLY A 277 -15.11 -12.52 -11.31
N ILE A 278 -14.85 -13.62 -12.02
CA ILE A 278 -14.48 -13.68 -13.44
C ILE A 278 -15.72 -14.01 -14.25
N PHE A 279 -15.95 -13.29 -15.35
CA PHE A 279 -17.16 -13.42 -16.16
C PHE A 279 -16.83 -13.77 -17.61
N GLU A 280 -17.79 -14.32 -18.32
CA GLU A 280 -17.60 -14.84 -19.68
C GLU A 280 -17.63 -13.80 -20.81
N PRO A 281 -18.31 -12.62 -20.68
CA PRO A 281 -18.36 -11.67 -21.78
C PRO A 281 -16.96 -11.21 -22.19
N ALA A 282 -16.71 -11.30 -23.50
CA ALA A 282 -15.44 -10.89 -24.10
C ALA A 282 -15.66 -10.25 -25.47
N LEU A 283 -14.74 -9.40 -25.88
CA LEU A 283 -14.74 -8.82 -27.23
C LEU A 283 -14.54 -9.91 -28.29
N ASP A 284 -15.15 -9.71 -29.48
CA ASP A 284 -15.00 -10.62 -30.61
C ASP A 284 -13.71 -10.31 -31.39
N PRO A 285 -12.66 -11.15 -31.29
CA PRO A 285 -11.35 -10.90 -31.90
C PRO A 285 -11.34 -11.13 -33.44
N THR A 286 -12.42 -11.61 -34.03
CA THR A 286 -12.49 -11.96 -35.45
C THR A 286 -13.05 -10.83 -36.32
N ARG A 287 -13.67 -9.82 -35.70
CA ARG A 287 -14.39 -8.76 -36.39
C ARG A 287 -13.53 -7.50 -36.59
N GLU A 288 -13.43 -7.02 -37.84
CA GLU A 288 -12.69 -5.79 -38.17
C GLU A 288 -13.27 -4.55 -37.48
N GLU A 289 -14.60 -4.52 -37.25
CA GLU A 289 -15.29 -3.42 -36.56
C GLU A 289 -14.78 -3.21 -35.16
N VAL A 290 -14.44 -4.29 -34.45
CA VAL A 290 -13.84 -4.23 -33.11
C VAL A 290 -12.52 -3.47 -33.14
N TYR A 291 -11.65 -3.78 -34.07
CA TYR A 291 -10.35 -3.07 -34.20
C TYR A 291 -10.49 -1.62 -34.67
N LYS A 292 -11.46 -1.31 -35.51
CA LYS A 292 -11.78 0.08 -35.91
C LYS A 292 -12.28 0.87 -34.69
N PHE A 293 -13.10 0.25 -33.88
CA PHE A 293 -13.57 0.86 -32.63
C PHE A 293 -12.40 1.10 -31.68
N LEU A 294 -11.58 0.08 -31.43
CA LEU A 294 -10.41 0.17 -30.54
C LEU A 294 -9.38 1.19 -31.05
N ASP A 295 -9.12 1.26 -32.35
CA ASP A 295 -8.21 2.27 -32.94
C ASP A 295 -8.70 3.70 -32.67
N THR A 296 -10.00 3.94 -32.81
CA THR A 296 -10.59 5.26 -32.51
C THR A 296 -10.57 5.58 -31.04
N PHE A 297 -10.90 4.58 -30.20
CA PHE A 297 -10.93 4.72 -28.75
C PHE A 297 -9.52 4.97 -28.18
N PHE A 298 -8.54 4.13 -28.55
CA PHE A 298 -7.17 4.30 -28.06
C PHE A 298 -6.49 5.55 -28.63
N GLY A 299 -6.91 6.03 -29.82
CA GLY A 299 -6.49 7.34 -30.32
C GLY A 299 -6.96 8.49 -29.43
N GLU A 300 -8.18 8.43 -28.91
CA GLU A 300 -8.71 9.40 -27.94
C GLU A 300 -7.98 9.31 -26.60
N MET A 301 -7.82 8.10 -26.06
CA MET A 301 -7.16 7.89 -24.76
C MET A 301 -5.66 8.22 -24.81
N ALA A 302 -4.98 7.90 -25.90
CA ALA A 302 -3.57 8.27 -26.09
C ALA A 302 -3.33 9.78 -26.09
N ALA A 303 -4.28 10.56 -26.61
CA ALA A 303 -4.23 12.01 -26.53
C ALA A 303 -4.55 12.56 -25.13
N LEU A 304 -5.34 11.85 -24.34
CA LEU A 304 -5.71 12.24 -22.98
C LEU A 304 -4.61 11.91 -21.95
N PHE A 305 -3.98 10.74 -22.06
CA PHE A 305 -2.94 10.25 -21.15
C PHE A 305 -1.56 10.42 -21.80
N PRO A 306 -0.72 11.33 -21.30
CA PRO A 306 0.56 11.67 -21.94
C PRO A 306 1.68 10.64 -21.70
N ASP A 307 1.53 9.71 -20.76
CA ASP A 307 2.53 8.66 -20.49
C ASP A 307 2.76 7.79 -21.74
N ASP A 308 4.00 7.30 -21.89
CA ASP A 308 4.37 6.42 -23.01
C ASP A 308 3.67 5.06 -22.97
N TYR A 309 3.17 4.65 -21.81
CA TYR A 309 2.61 3.32 -21.56
C TYR A 309 1.08 3.36 -21.45
N LEU A 310 0.47 2.27 -21.88
CA LEU A 310 -0.95 1.97 -21.70
C LEU A 310 -1.10 0.51 -21.38
N HIS A 311 -1.82 0.20 -20.29
CA HIS A 311 -2.10 -1.15 -19.85
C HIS A 311 -3.41 -1.64 -20.47
N ILE A 312 -3.41 -2.86 -21.00
CA ILE A 312 -4.56 -3.46 -21.71
C ILE A 312 -5.27 -4.55 -20.89
N GLY A 313 -4.82 -4.83 -19.66
CA GLY A 313 -5.28 -6.00 -18.92
C GLY A 313 -4.82 -7.29 -19.58
N GLY A 314 -5.76 -8.05 -20.13
CA GLY A 314 -5.52 -9.26 -20.92
C GLY A 314 -5.49 -10.53 -20.10
N ASP A 315 -5.86 -10.47 -18.84
CA ASP A 315 -5.96 -11.57 -17.89
C ASP A 315 -7.31 -12.32 -17.96
N GLU A 316 -7.34 -13.48 -17.36
CA GLU A 316 -8.50 -14.28 -16.99
C GLU A 316 -9.55 -14.56 -18.10
N ASN A 317 -9.19 -14.41 -19.37
CA ASN A 317 -10.07 -14.70 -20.49
C ASN A 317 -10.01 -16.19 -20.87
N GLU A 318 -10.95 -16.98 -20.34
CA GLU A 318 -11.06 -18.41 -20.66
C GLU A 318 -11.61 -18.67 -22.08
N GLY A 319 -12.20 -17.67 -22.75
CA GLY A 319 -12.75 -17.78 -24.09
C GLY A 319 -14.04 -18.61 -24.21
N LYS A 320 -14.80 -18.79 -23.12
CA LYS A 320 -16.06 -19.60 -23.14
C LYS A 320 -17.09 -19.11 -24.15
N GLN A 321 -17.19 -17.79 -24.38
CA GLN A 321 -18.06 -17.25 -25.43
C GLN A 321 -17.46 -17.51 -26.82
N TRP A 322 -16.13 -17.50 -26.95
CA TRP A 322 -15.45 -17.83 -28.22
C TRP A 322 -15.72 -19.26 -28.62
N ASP A 323 -15.64 -20.22 -27.67
CA ASP A 323 -15.92 -21.66 -27.92
C ASP A 323 -17.33 -21.89 -28.44
N ARG A 324 -18.30 -21.13 -27.93
CA ARG A 324 -19.71 -21.28 -28.27
C ARG A 324 -20.13 -20.50 -29.53
N ASN A 325 -19.26 -19.66 -30.08
CA ASN A 325 -19.58 -18.86 -31.25
C ASN A 325 -19.11 -19.57 -32.55
N PRO A 326 -20.04 -20.08 -33.41
CA PRO A 326 -19.65 -20.81 -34.61
C PRO A 326 -18.83 -20.02 -35.62
N ALA A 327 -19.04 -18.68 -35.67
CA ALA A 327 -18.28 -17.82 -36.58
C ALA A 327 -16.83 -17.66 -36.12
N ILE A 328 -16.61 -17.53 -34.79
CA ILE A 328 -15.26 -17.50 -34.22
C ILE A 328 -14.56 -18.83 -34.44
N GLN A 329 -15.24 -19.96 -34.21
CA GLN A 329 -14.66 -21.28 -34.44
C GLN A 329 -14.32 -21.54 -35.93
N ALA A 330 -15.17 -21.08 -36.86
CA ALA A 330 -14.88 -21.11 -38.27
C ALA A 330 -13.65 -20.29 -38.66
N PHE A 331 -13.54 -19.06 -38.11
CA PHE A 331 -12.39 -18.19 -38.30
C PHE A 331 -11.10 -18.80 -37.75
N MET A 332 -11.12 -19.37 -36.54
CA MET A 332 -9.96 -20.06 -35.98
C MET A 332 -9.48 -21.20 -36.88
N LYS A 333 -10.42 -22.01 -37.38
CA LYS A 333 -10.11 -23.10 -38.33
C LYS A 333 -9.52 -22.58 -39.64
N GLU A 334 -10.09 -21.53 -40.22
CA GLU A 334 -9.59 -20.91 -41.45
C GLU A 334 -8.16 -20.34 -41.28
N LYS A 335 -7.89 -19.68 -40.14
CA LYS A 335 -6.59 -19.07 -39.84
C LYS A 335 -5.57 -20.06 -39.24
N GLY A 336 -5.94 -21.31 -38.96
CA GLY A 336 -5.07 -22.27 -38.29
C GLY A 336 -4.75 -21.93 -36.83
N ILE A 337 -5.64 -21.17 -36.16
CA ILE A 337 -5.53 -20.80 -34.75
C ILE A 337 -6.00 -22.00 -33.92
N LYS A 338 -5.11 -22.55 -33.09
CA LYS A 338 -5.29 -23.86 -32.43
C LYS A 338 -6.19 -23.85 -31.20
N ASP A 339 -6.20 -22.75 -30.44
CA ASP A 339 -6.90 -22.60 -29.15
C ASP A 339 -7.20 -21.14 -28.83
N ASN A 340 -7.95 -20.88 -27.75
CA ASN A 340 -8.32 -19.53 -27.27
C ASN A 340 -7.09 -18.70 -26.90
N HIS A 341 -6.03 -19.34 -26.41
CA HIS A 341 -4.78 -18.65 -26.07
C HIS A 341 -4.09 -18.08 -27.34
N ALA A 342 -4.05 -18.86 -28.41
CA ALA A 342 -3.56 -18.39 -29.71
C ALA A 342 -4.49 -17.36 -30.34
N LEU A 343 -5.80 -17.44 -30.10
CA LEU A 343 -6.75 -16.41 -30.55
C LEU A 343 -6.53 -15.08 -29.81
N GLN A 344 -6.26 -15.14 -28.51
CA GLN A 344 -5.89 -13.95 -27.72
C GLN A 344 -4.55 -13.38 -28.19
N ALA A 345 -3.56 -14.21 -28.55
CA ALA A 345 -2.31 -13.75 -29.17
C ALA A 345 -2.55 -12.97 -30.48
N TYR A 346 -3.46 -13.50 -31.31
CA TYR A 346 -3.89 -12.80 -32.52
C TYR A 346 -4.51 -11.43 -32.20
N PHE A 347 -5.41 -11.37 -31.20
CA PHE A 347 -6.01 -10.12 -30.75
C PHE A 347 -4.94 -9.13 -30.25
N ASN A 348 -4.06 -9.57 -29.37
CA ASN A 348 -3.01 -8.74 -28.75
C ASN A 348 -2.02 -8.21 -29.82
N THR A 349 -1.68 -9.03 -30.82
CA THR A 349 -0.82 -8.59 -31.94
C THR A 349 -1.46 -7.45 -32.75
N ARG A 350 -2.75 -7.48 -32.96
CA ARG A 350 -3.48 -6.41 -33.65
C ARG A 350 -3.62 -5.18 -32.78
N LEU A 351 -3.92 -5.36 -31.50
CA LEU A 351 -4.03 -4.28 -30.53
C LEU A 351 -2.70 -3.54 -30.37
N LEU A 352 -1.59 -4.27 -30.30
CA LEU A 352 -0.25 -3.69 -30.22
C LEU A 352 0.03 -2.74 -31.42
N LYS A 353 -0.34 -3.13 -32.63
CA LYS A 353 -0.21 -2.25 -33.82
C LYS A 353 -1.04 -0.98 -33.69
N ILE A 354 -2.22 -1.06 -33.10
CA ILE A 354 -3.06 0.11 -32.81
C ILE A 354 -2.35 1.02 -31.81
N LEU A 355 -1.84 0.48 -30.69
CA LEU A 355 -1.15 1.28 -29.69
C LEU A 355 0.12 1.92 -30.24
N GLN A 356 0.93 1.19 -31.00
CA GLN A 356 2.14 1.71 -31.67
C GLN A 356 1.81 2.84 -32.65
N LYS A 357 0.72 2.73 -33.41
CA LYS A 357 0.21 3.83 -34.28
C LYS A 357 -0.04 5.10 -33.49
N HIS A 358 -0.55 4.98 -32.25
CA HIS A 358 -0.80 6.09 -31.33
C HIS A 358 0.41 6.39 -30.41
N LYS A 359 1.60 5.85 -30.73
CA LYS A 359 2.88 6.07 -30.00
C LYS A 359 2.81 5.63 -28.54
N LYS A 360 2.05 4.57 -28.25
CA LYS A 360 1.98 3.95 -26.93
C LYS A 360 2.67 2.59 -26.92
N LYS A 361 3.32 2.29 -25.80
CA LYS A 361 3.86 0.97 -25.46
C LYS A 361 2.80 0.18 -24.69
N MET A 362 2.67 -1.10 -25.02
CA MET A 362 1.72 -1.99 -24.37
C MET A 362 2.28 -2.52 -23.07
N ILE A 363 1.46 -2.50 -22.01
CA ILE A 363 1.62 -3.33 -20.80
C ILE A 363 0.43 -4.26 -20.75
N GLY A 364 0.58 -5.46 -20.20
CA GLY A 364 -0.52 -6.35 -19.85
C GLY A 364 -0.07 -7.39 -18.84
N TRP A 365 -1.04 -8.10 -18.26
CA TRP A 365 -0.80 -9.16 -17.30
C TRP A 365 -0.03 -10.34 -17.91
N ASP A 366 0.44 -11.26 -17.08
CA ASP A 366 1.28 -12.42 -17.51
C ASP A 366 0.75 -13.17 -18.73
N GLU A 367 -0.56 -13.17 -18.96
CA GLU A 367 -1.24 -13.85 -20.07
C GLU A 367 -0.84 -13.35 -21.44
N ILE A 368 -0.36 -12.10 -21.54
CA ILE A 368 0.11 -11.55 -22.82
C ILE A 368 1.51 -12.05 -23.20
N LEU A 369 2.22 -12.77 -22.31
CA LEU A 369 3.55 -13.30 -22.61
C LEU A 369 3.45 -14.47 -23.61
N GLN A 370 3.48 -14.13 -24.88
CA GLN A 370 3.32 -15.05 -26.00
C GLN A 370 4.47 -14.89 -27.01
N PRO A 371 4.98 -15.99 -27.59
CA PRO A 371 6.18 -15.94 -28.45
C PRO A 371 6.03 -15.03 -29.68
N GLU A 372 4.80 -14.80 -30.13
CA GLU A 372 4.46 -14.02 -31.32
C GLU A 372 4.57 -12.50 -31.11
N LEU A 373 4.57 -12.05 -29.85
CA LEU A 373 4.64 -10.62 -29.53
C LEU A 373 6.10 -10.13 -29.52
N PRO A 374 6.36 -8.92 -30.03
CA PRO A 374 7.68 -8.30 -29.97
C PRO A 374 8.07 -7.93 -28.55
N LYS A 375 9.37 -7.72 -28.32
CA LYS A 375 9.96 -7.52 -26.98
C LYS A 375 9.86 -6.09 -26.44
N ASP A 376 9.21 -5.20 -27.14
CA ASP A 376 8.97 -3.81 -26.72
C ASP A 376 7.69 -3.64 -25.87
N ILE A 377 7.06 -4.75 -25.46
CA ILE A 377 5.96 -4.79 -24.48
C ILE A 377 6.48 -5.02 -23.07
N VAL A 378 5.69 -4.65 -22.07
CA VAL A 378 5.99 -4.89 -20.65
C VAL A 378 5.04 -5.93 -20.08
N ILE A 379 5.59 -6.93 -19.38
CA ILE A 379 4.82 -8.00 -18.73
C ILE A 379 4.59 -7.62 -17.27
N HIS A 380 3.33 -7.52 -16.87
CA HIS A 380 2.96 -7.29 -15.48
C HIS A 380 2.70 -8.63 -14.79
N SER A 381 3.67 -9.07 -13.98
CA SER A 381 3.67 -10.42 -13.40
C SER A 381 2.93 -10.47 -12.07
N TRP A 382 1.76 -11.10 -12.06
CA TRP A 382 0.98 -11.40 -10.87
C TRP A 382 1.12 -12.85 -10.40
N ARG A 383 1.67 -13.73 -11.25
CA ARG A 383 1.88 -15.15 -10.98
C ARG A 383 3.16 -15.46 -10.20
N GLY A 384 4.02 -14.47 -9.97
CA GLY A 384 5.18 -14.59 -9.09
C GLY A 384 6.52 -14.23 -9.72
N THR A 385 7.56 -14.21 -8.88
CA THR A 385 8.93 -13.88 -9.27
C THR A 385 9.50 -14.83 -10.32
N ALA A 386 9.06 -16.10 -10.33
CA ALA A 386 9.49 -17.07 -11.35
C ALA A 386 8.97 -16.71 -12.75
N ALA A 387 7.70 -16.26 -12.86
CA ALA A 387 7.13 -15.81 -14.12
C ALA A 387 7.81 -14.51 -14.60
N LEU A 388 8.07 -13.56 -13.69
CA LEU A 388 8.83 -12.35 -13.99
C LEU A 388 10.24 -12.68 -14.49
N ALA A 389 10.95 -13.60 -13.84
CA ALA A 389 12.29 -14.02 -14.25
C ALA A 389 12.27 -14.73 -15.63
N ASP A 390 11.23 -15.51 -15.95
CA ASP A 390 11.08 -16.11 -17.26
C ASP A 390 10.87 -15.06 -18.36
N ALA A 391 10.05 -14.04 -18.11
CA ALA A 391 9.89 -12.91 -19.01
C ALA A 391 11.23 -12.16 -19.23
N ALA A 392 11.98 -11.88 -18.16
CA ALA A 392 13.28 -11.23 -18.23
C ALA A 392 14.31 -12.03 -19.03
N ARG A 393 14.41 -13.37 -18.83
CA ARG A 393 15.27 -14.27 -19.63
C ARG A 393 14.91 -14.26 -21.12
N LYS A 394 13.65 -14.09 -21.44
CA LYS A 394 13.16 -13.95 -22.81
C LYS A 394 13.40 -12.55 -23.40
N GLY A 395 13.91 -11.62 -22.58
CA GLY A 395 14.24 -10.24 -22.98
C GLY A 395 13.03 -9.30 -23.01
N TYR A 396 11.99 -9.59 -22.22
CA TYR A 396 10.86 -8.68 -21.97
C TYR A 396 11.09 -7.91 -20.69
N ASP A 397 10.77 -6.63 -20.71
CA ASP A 397 10.68 -5.83 -19.50
C ASP A 397 9.50 -6.31 -18.65
N GLY A 398 9.67 -6.31 -17.31
CA GLY A 398 8.65 -6.83 -16.42
C GLY A 398 8.49 -6.05 -15.11
N ILE A 399 7.27 -6.11 -14.56
CA ILE A 399 6.87 -5.49 -13.30
C ILE A 399 6.28 -6.59 -12.41
N LEU A 400 6.63 -6.62 -11.12
CA LEU A 400 6.08 -7.58 -10.16
C LEU A 400 4.90 -6.97 -9.40
N SER A 401 3.76 -7.65 -9.38
CA SER A 401 2.67 -7.39 -8.42
C SER A 401 2.43 -8.55 -7.45
N ASN A 402 2.88 -9.77 -7.76
CA ASN A 402 2.79 -10.87 -6.82
C ASN A 402 3.49 -10.57 -5.50
N GLY A 403 2.82 -10.83 -4.38
CA GLY A 403 3.29 -10.44 -3.05
C GLY A 403 2.95 -9.00 -2.67
N TYR A 404 2.43 -8.19 -3.59
CA TYR A 404 2.05 -6.79 -3.38
C TYR A 404 0.54 -6.53 -3.56
N TYR A 405 -0.27 -7.58 -3.60
CA TYR A 405 -1.74 -7.52 -3.60
C TYR A 405 -2.23 -7.12 -2.21
N ILE A 406 -2.42 -5.81 -1.99
CA ILE A 406 -2.81 -5.26 -0.68
C ILE A 406 -4.29 -5.45 -0.36
N ASP A 407 -5.13 -5.69 -1.36
CA ASP A 407 -6.54 -6.09 -1.24
C ASP A 407 -6.71 -7.47 -0.59
N LEU A 408 -5.73 -8.38 -0.71
CA LEU A 408 -5.72 -9.69 -0.07
C LEU A 408 -5.47 -9.65 1.46
N ILE A 409 -5.39 -8.47 2.04
CA ILE A 409 -5.35 -8.22 3.50
C ILE A 409 -4.12 -8.84 4.20
N GLN A 410 -3.04 -9.07 3.48
CA GLN A 410 -1.80 -9.56 4.08
C GLN A 410 -1.12 -8.46 4.93
N PRO A 411 -0.38 -8.82 6.00
CA PRO A 411 0.32 -7.83 6.84
C PRO A 411 1.50 -7.18 6.09
N ALA A 412 1.92 -6.01 6.54
CA ALA A 412 3.05 -5.28 5.96
C ALA A 412 4.33 -6.13 5.91
N SER A 413 4.56 -7.00 6.91
CA SER A 413 5.71 -7.91 6.95
C SER A 413 5.76 -8.87 5.77
N GLN A 414 4.61 -9.36 5.29
CA GLN A 414 4.55 -10.27 4.15
C GLN A 414 4.87 -9.52 2.84
N HIS A 415 4.33 -8.33 2.68
CA HIS A 415 4.67 -7.47 1.54
C HIS A 415 6.15 -7.06 1.56
N TYR A 416 6.70 -6.83 2.74
CA TYR A 416 8.09 -6.37 2.90
C TYR A 416 9.13 -7.41 2.52
N VAL A 417 8.85 -8.70 2.62
CA VAL A 417 9.78 -9.77 2.22
C VAL A 417 9.67 -10.12 0.73
N ALA A 418 8.60 -9.71 0.05
CA ALA A 418 8.51 -9.85 -1.40
C ALA A 418 9.53 -8.92 -2.08
N ASP A 419 10.18 -9.39 -3.15
CA ASP A 419 11.23 -8.64 -3.85
C ASP A 419 11.18 -8.96 -5.36
N PRO A 420 11.10 -7.96 -6.26
CA PRO A 420 11.14 -8.19 -7.70
C PRO A 420 12.42 -8.88 -8.18
N LEU A 421 13.53 -8.64 -7.48
CA LEU A 421 14.83 -9.23 -7.77
C LEU A 421 15.43 -9.75 -6.45
N PRO A 422 15.01 -10.94 -5.95
CA PRO A 422 15.47 -11.47 -4.68
C PRO A 422 16.97 -11.83 -4.70
N ALA A 423 17.58 -11.95 -3.53
CA ALA A 423 19.02 -12.15 -3.40
C ALA A 423 19.51 -13.49 -3.99
N ASP A 424 18.64 -14.49 -4.06
CA ASP A 424 18.87 -15.81 -4.66
C ASP A 424 18.45 -15.88 -6.16
N SER A 425 18.19 -14.72 -6.77
CA SER A 425 17.84 -14.65 -8.19
C SER A 425 18.94 -15.25 -9.06
N THR A 426 18.54 -16.07 -10.04
CA THR A 426 19.43 -16.71 -11.00
C THR A 426 19.58 -15.94 -12.31
N LEU A 427 19.03 -14.72 -12.39
CA LEU A 427 19.17 -13.85 -13.55
C LEU A 427 20.59 -13.33 -13.67
N THR A 428 21.11 -13.30 -14.89
CA THR A 428 22.35 -12.59 -15.19
C THR A 428 22.18 -11.08 -15.00
N PRO A 429 23.25 -10.29 -14.84
CA PRO A 429 23.15 -8.83 -14.72
C PRO A 429 22.42 -8.16 -15.88
N GLU A 430 22.53 -8.72 -17.10
CA GLU A 430 21.83 -8.20 -18.27
C GLU A 430 20.34 -8.53 -18.23
N GLU A 431 19.96 -9.75 -17.87
CA GLU A 431 18.56 -10.15 -17.69
C GLU A 431 17.90 -9.37 -16.54
N ALA A 432 18.61 -9.12 -15.45
CA ALA A 432 18.11 -8.36 -14.31
C ALA A 432 17.74 -6.91 -14.67
N LYS A 433 18.32 -6.32 -15.72
CA LYS A 433 17.93 -4.98 -16.22
C LYS A 433 16.50 -4.92 -16.75
N HIS A 434 15.94 -6.06 -17.14
CA HIS A 434 14.55 -6.17 -17.58
C HIS A 434 13.55 -6.19 -16.41
N VAL A 435 14.00 -6.33 -15.15
CA VAL A 435 13.15 -6.20 -13.98
C VAL A 435 13.00 -4.73 -13.63
N LEU A 436 11.91 -4.11 -14.06
CA LEU A 436 11.67 -2.67 -13.88
C LEU A 436 11.33 -2.30 -12.44
N GLY A 437 10.79 -3.23 -11.65
CA GLY A 437 10.39 -3.02 -10.28
C GLY A 437 9.10 -3.70 -9.91
N GLY A 438 8.26 -3.03 -9.13
CA GLY A 438 7.00 -3.63 -8.67
C GLY A 438 5.88 -2.63 -8.46
N GLU A 439 4.70 -3.19 -8.20
CA GLU A 439 3.48 -2.41 -8.06
C GLU A 439 2.56 -3.01 -7.00
N ALA A 440 2.18 -2.18 -6.02
CA ALA A 440 1.10 -2.52 -5.10
C ALA A 440 -0.24 -2.48 -5.84
N THR A 441 -1.08 -3.49 -5.67
CA THR A 441 -2.39 -3.55 -6.34
C THR A 441 -3.52 -3.45 -5.32
N MET A 442 -4.41 -2.49 -5.51
CA MET A 442 -5.61 -2.29 -4.71
C MET A 442 -6.86 -2.54 -5.55
N TRP A 443 -7.25 -3.81 -5.65
CA TRP A 443 -8.52 -4.20 -6.26
C TRP A 443 -9.69 -3.77 -5.37
N ALA A 444 -10.81 -3.37 -5.96
CA ALA A 444 -11.82 -2.58 -5.27
C ALA A 444 -13.14 -3.32 -4.98
N GLU A 445 -13.15 -4.65 -4.96
CA GLU A 445 -14.35 -5.42 -4.66
C GLU A 445 -14.87 -5.16 -3.23
N TRP A 446 -13.95 -4.87 -2.30
CA TRP A 446 -14.23 -4.74 -0.87
C TRP A 446 -13.87 -3.39 -0.28
N VAL A 447 -13.79 -2.34 -1.10
CA VAL A 447 -13.44 -1.00 -0.64
C VAL A 447 -14.35 0.06 -1.23
N THR A 448 -14.60 1.11 -0.44
CA THR A 448 -15.33 2.31 -0.82
C THR A 448 -14.43 3.53 -0.58
N PRO A 449 -14.81 4.74 -1.01
CA PRO A 449 -14.10 5.97 -0.66
C PRO A 449 -13.86 6.18 0.84
N GLU A 450 -14.67 5.54 1.70
CA GLU A 450 -14.54 5.59 3.16
C GLU A 450 -13.44 4.65 3.68
N THR A 451 -13.22 3.51 3.04
CA THR A 451 -12.38 2.43 3.60
C THR A 451 -11.06 2.23 2.87
N ILE A 452 -10.93 2.67 1.62
CA ILE A 452 -9.78 2.39 0.76
C ILE A 452 -8.44 2.80 1.38
N ASP A 453 -8.36 3.97 2.01
CA ASP A 453 -7.11 4.41 2.63
C ASP A 453 -6.62 3.43 3.70
N SER A 454 -7.52 2.82 4.47
CA SER A 454 -7.15 1.84 5.50
C SER A 454 -6.66 0.52 4.92
N ARG A 455 -6.97 0.25 3.65
CA ARG A 455 -6.48 -0.94 2.93
C ARG A 455 -5.14 -0.68 2.27
N ILE A 456 -4.91 0.53 1.77
CA ILE A 456 -3.63 0.93 1.16
C ILE A 456 -2.60 1.22 2.27
N TRP A 457 -2.93 2.11 3.21
CA TRP A 457 -1.97 2.66 4.18
C TRP A 457 -2.10 2.05 5.58
N PRO A 458 -0.98 1.96 6.34
CA PRO A 458 0.39 2.34 5.94
C PRO A 458 1.16 1.25 5.20
N ARG A 459 0.59 0.05 4.96
CA ARG A 459 1.26 -1.15 4.41
C ARG A 459 2.02 -0.87 3.11
N THR A 460 1.48 -0.04 2.24
CA THR A 460 2.11 0.36 0.97
C THR A 460 3.43 1.10 1.16
N ALA A 461 3.64 1.77 2.31
CA ALA A 461 4.94 2.38 2.60
C ALA A 461 6.06 1.33 2.77
N ALA A 462 5.74 0.14 3.28
CA ALA A 462 6.69 -0.97 3.34
C ALA A 462 7.04 -1.49 1.95
N ILE A 463 6.06 -1.57 1.04
CA ILE A 463 6.30 -1.93 -0.37
C ILE A 463 7.17 -0.85 -1.05
N ALA A 464 6.85 0.42 -0.84
CA ALA A 464 7.63 1.54 -1.39
C ALA A 464 9.10 1.47 -0.96
N GLU A 465 9.36 1.11 0.30
CA GLU A 465 10.73 0.89 0.80
C GLU A 465 11.43 -0.27 0.09
N ARG A 466 10.76 -1.41 -0.12
CA ARG A 466 11.35 -2.52 -0.88
C ARG A 466 11.77 -2.14 -2.29
N LEU A 467 11.00 -1.26 -2.92
CA LEU A 467 11.24 -0.82 -4.29
C LEU A 467 12.25 0.33 -4.38
N TRP A 468 12.40 1.11 -3.32
CA TRP A 468 13.33 2.26 -3.27
C TRP A 468 14.67 1.92 -2.66
N SER A 469 14.66 1.33 -1.45
CA SER A 469 15.85 1.16 -0.59
C SER A 469 16.79 0.05 -1.05
N PRO A 470 18.05 0.03 -0.58
CA PRO A 470 18.96 -1.08 -0.83
C PRO A 470 18.36 -2.44 -0.47
N GLN A 471 18.71 -3.48 -1.23
CA GLN A 471 18.20 -4.85 -1.05
C GLN A 471 18.44 -5.39 0.37
N THR A 472 19.52 -4.94 1.02
CA THR A 472 19.92 -5.37 2.37
C THR A 472 19.05 -4.82 3.49
N VAL A 473 18.17 -3.87 3.22
CA VAL A 473 17.23 -3.31 4.21
C VAL A 473 16.06 -4.28 4.38
N THR A 474 16.16 -5.22 5.32
CA THR A 474 15.23 -6.35 5.48
C THR A 474 14.74 -6.57 6.92
N ASP A 475 15.15 -5.74 7.87
CA ASP A 475 14.76 -5.86 9.28
C ASP A 475 13.26 -5.52 9.47
N VAL A 476 12.43 -6.56 9.63
CA VAL A 476 10.98 -6.43 9.80
C VAL A 476 10.59 -5.69 11.10
N PRO A 477 11.17 -5.99 12.27
CA PRO A 477 10.94 -5.20 13.48
C PRO A 477 11.24 -3.71 13.32
N ASP A 478 12.37 -3.34 12.72
CA ASP A 478 12.71 -1.95 12.48
C ASP A 478 11.82 -1.30 11.41
N MET A 479 11.43 -2.04 10.37
CA MET A 479 10.43 -1.60 9.40
C MET A 479 9.12 -1.20 10.10
N TYR A 480 8.57 -2.04 10.99
CA TYR A 480 7.34 -1.70 11.72
C TYR A 480 7.50 -0.50 12.65
N ARG A 481 8.66 -0.32 13.26
CA ARG A 481 8.96 0.85 14.09
C ARG A 481 8.90 2.13 13.26
N ARG A 482 9.50 2.14 12.08
CA ARG A 482 9.48 3.29 11.13
C ARG A 482 8.10 3.45 10.49
N LEU A 483 7.41 2.36 10.19
CA LEU A 483 6.05 2.36 9.65
C LEU A 483 5.05 3.05 10.59
N ALA A 484 5.20 2.89 11.92
CA ALA A 484 4.39 3.59 12.89
C ALA A 484 4.58 5.12 12.81
N VAL A 485 5.82 5.58 12.60
CA VAL A 485 6.14 7.00 12.45
C VAL A 485 5.57 7.55 11.14
N ILE A 486 5.83 6.89 10.01
CA ILE A 486 5.33 7.35 8.71
C ILE A 486 3.80 7.34 8.64
N SER A 487 3.14 6.39 9.33
CA SER A 487 1.67 6.33 9.43
C SER A 487 1.08 7.64 9.97
N LEU A 488 1.70 8.25 10.99
CA LEU A 488 1.27 9.55 11.52
C LEU A 488 1.51 10.67 10.50
N GLN A 489 2.64 10.65 9.81
CA GLN A 489 2.96 11.65 8.78
C GLN A 489 2.02 11.56 7.57
N LEU A 490 1.51 10.38 7.25
CA LEU A 490 0.51 10.19 6.19
C LEU A 490 -0.85 10.79 6.55
N GLU A 491 -1.23 10.82 7.84
CA GLU A 491 -2.47 11.50 8.28
C GLU A 491 -2.43 13.01 8.03
N GLU A 492 -1.25 13.63 8.06
CA GLU A 492 -1.05 15.05 7.76
C GLU A 492 -1.44 15.41 6.32
N LEU A 493 -1.36 14.44 5.42
CA LEU A 493 -1.71 14.57 4.00
C LEU A 493 -3.21 14.39 3.73
N GLY A 494 -4.01 14.20 4.78
CA GLY A 494 -5.45 13.97 4.66
C GLY A 494 -5.84 12.52 4.42
N LEU A 495 -4.90 11.58 4.52
CA LEU A 495 -5.23 10.15 4.47
C LEU A 495 -6.04 9.74 5.70
N MET A 496 -7.07 8.96 5.47
CA MET A 496 -8.11 8.65 6.46
C MET A 496 -7.96 7.27 7.10
N HIS A 497 -6.83 6.59 6.85
CA HIS A 497 -6.58 5.20 7.23
C HIS A 497 -6.73 4.90 8.74
N ARG A 498 -6.53 5.89 9.61
CA ARG A 498 -6.75 5.79 11.07
C ARG A 498 -8.05 6.46 11.51
N LYS A 499 -8.37 7.62 10.91
CA LYS A 499 -9.50 8.47 11.37
C LYS A 499 -10.86 7.85 11.09
N ASN A 500 -11.04 7.22 9.94
CA ASN A 500 -12.32 6.65 9.52
C ASN A 500 -12.77 5.52 10.44
N GLN A 501 -11.87 4.71 10.99
CA GLN A 501 -12.22 3.60 11.88
C GLN A 501 -13.12 4.05 13.03
N ASN A 502 -12.70 5.06 13.79
CA ASN A 502 -13.47 5.53 14.95
C ASN A 502 -14.86 6.07 14.56
N MET A 503 -14.98 6.74 13.41
CA MET A 503 -16.27 7.20 12.89
C MET A 503 -17.17 6.02 12.54
N MET A 504 -16.64 5.00 11.85
CA MET A 504 -17.39 3.78 11.51
C MET A 504 -17.85 3.03 12.76
N LEU A 505 -16.98 2.92 13.78
CA LEU A 505 -17.35 2.28 15.06
C LEU A 505 -18.47 3.03 15.76
N ARG A 506 -18.43 4.38 15.84
CA ARG A 506 -19.54 5.17 16.40
C ARG A 506 -20.85 4.95 15.67
N ARG A 507 -20.82 4.89 14.34
CA ARG A 507 -21.98 4.59 13.52
C ARG A 507 -22.56 3.20 13.84
N LEU A 508 -21.72 2.19 14.00
CA LEU A 508 -22.10 0.82 14.32
C LEU A 508 -22.70 0.69 15.72
N VAL A 509 -22.10 1.29 16.74
CA VAL A 509 -22.65 1.26 18.11
C VAL A 509 -23.77 2.26 18.33
N ARG A 510 -23.92 3.25 17.44
CA ARG A 510 -24.89 4.37 17.55
C ARG A 510 -24.72 5.18 18.82
N ASN A 511 -23.46 5.31 19.29
CA ASN A 511 -23.06 6.02 20.50
C ASN A 511 -21.58 6.45 20.38
N ASP A 512 -21.14 7.39 21.23
CA ASP A 512 -19.76 7.81 21.34
C ASP A 512 -18.88 6.82 22.13
N ASP A 513 -19.46 6.02 23.03
CA ASP A 513 -18.74 4.97 23.73
C ASP A 513 -18.50 3.77 22.83
N ILE A 514 -17.35 3.82 22.16
CA ILE A 514 -16.86 2.75 21.28
C ILE A 514 -15.82 1.86 21.96
N GLY A 515 -15.51 2.09 23.22
CA GLY A 515 -14.43 1.41 23.96
C GLY A 515 -14.41 -0.09 23.78
N PRO A 516 -15.47 -0.83 24.14
CA PRO A 516 -15.50 -2.28 24.02
C PRO A 516 -15.35 -2.79 22.57
N LEU A 517 -16.03 -2.14 21.61
CA LEU A 517 -15.91 -2.52 20.19
C LEU A 517 -14.53 -2.21 19.63
N ARG A 518 -13.92 -1.10 20.03
CA ARG A 518 -12.55 -0.74 19.64
C ARG A 518 -11.53 -1.75 20.18
N THR A 519 -11.70 -2.24 21.40
CA THR A 519 -10.86 -3.32 21.96
C THR A 519 -10.99 -4.58 21.10
N LEU A 520 -12.19 -5.00 20.74
CA LEU A 520 -12.39 -6.17 19.87
C LEU A 520 -11.71 -5.96 18.49
N VAL A 521 -11.98 -4.86 17.79
CA VAL A 521 -11.41 -4.64 16.44
C VAL A 521 -9.90 -4.43 16.46
N SER A 522 -9.29 -4.16 17.62
CA SER A 522 -7.84 -4.07 17.74
C SER A 522 -7.11 -5.41 17.78
N VAL A 523 -7.82 -6.54 17.90
CA VAL A 523 -7.23 -7.88 18.02
C VAL A 523 -7.79 -8.89 17.01
N ILE A 524 -8.65 -8.41 16.12
CA ILE A 524 -9.16 -9.18 14.95
C ILE A 524 -8.72 -8.49 13.67
N GLU A 525 -8.74 -9.25 12.57
CA GLU A 525 -8.50 -8.75 11.21
C GLU A 525 -9.52 -9.33 10.25
N PRO A 526 -9.77 -8.70 9.09
CA PRO A 526 -10.52 -9.35 8.03
C PRO A 526 -9.81 -10.64 7.60
N VAL A 527 -10.58 -11.66 7.23
CA VAL A 527 -10.02 -12.91 6.68
C VAL A 527 -9.16 -12.60 5.47
N LYS A 528 -8.06 -13.36 5.32
CA LYS A 528 -7.06 -13.15 4.27
C LYS A 528 -7.52 -13.70 2.93
N GLU A 529 -6.92 -13.20 1.86
CA GLU A 529 -7.10 -13.67 0.49
C GLU A 529 -8.58 -13.61 0.06
N TYR A 530 -9.02 -14.55 -0.74
CA TYR A 530 -10.38 -14.58 -1.28
C TYR A 530 -11.42 -15.18 -0.34
N ARG A 531 -11.06 -15.56 0.90
CA ARG A 531 -11.98 -16.19 1.87
C ARG A 531 -13.21 -15.34 2.24
N ARG A 532 -13.16 -14.03 2.01
CA ARG A 532 -14.30 -13.15 2.23
C ARG A 532 -15.47 -13.45 1.28
N TYR A 533 -15.20 -13.92 0.06
CA TYR A 533 -16.24 -14.33 -0.91
C TYR A 533 -17.14 -15.42 -0.37
N ASP A 534 -16.56 -16.37 0.38
CA ASP A 534 -17.28 -17.52 0.94
C ASP A 534 -18.06 -17.17 2.21
N GLN A 535 -17.69 -16.09 2.89
CA GLN A 535 -18.25 -15.74 4.21
C GLN A 535 -19.54 -14.93 4.11
N ARG A 536 -19.71 -14.12 3.07
CA ARG A 536 -20.86 -13.25 2.91
C ARG A 536 -21.08 -12.88 1.44
N PRO A 537 -22.25 -13.21 0.85
CA PRO A 537 -22.59 -12.71 -0.46
C PRO A 537 -22.66 -11.17 -0.44
N GLN A 538 -21.88 -10.54 -1.29
CA GLN A 538 -21.84 -9.09 -1.46
C GLN A 538 -21.82 -8.76 -2.94
N THR A 539 -22.25 -7.55 -3.27
CA THR A 539 -22.24 -7.00 -4.63
C THR A 539 -21.52 -5.65 -4.62
N MET A 540 -21.22 -5.15 -5.80
CA MET A 540 -20.67 -3.80 -5.97
C MET A 540 -21.61 -2.67 -5.52
N LEU A 541 -22.83 -2.99 -5.10
CA LEU A 541 -23.79 -2.07 -4.50
C LEU A 541 -23.86 -2.20 -2.97
N SER A 542 -23.11 -3.12 -2.37
CA SER A 542 -23.08 -3.31 -0.92
C SER A 542 -22.39 -2.11 -0.26
N PRO A 543 -22.95 -1.58 0.85
CA PRO A 543 -22.44 -0.34 1.45
C PRO A 543 -21.06 -0.49 2.12
N LEU A 544 -20.58 -1.70 2.36
CA LEU A 544 -19.27 -2.02 2.98
C LEU A 544 -18.99 -1.18 4.24
N THR A 545 -19.96 -1.18 5.17
CA THR A 545 -19.93 -0.38 6.39
C THR A 545 -20.06 -1.21 7.67
N GLY A 546 -19.82 -2.53 7.57
CA GLY A 546 -19.85 -3.47 8.68
C GLY A 546 -18.60 -3.43 9.55
N VAL A 547 -18.53 -4.30 10.55
CA VAL A 547 -17.37 -4.39 11.44
C VAL A 547 -16.12 -4.81 10.66
N VAL A 548 -16.25 -5.73 9.70
CA VAL A 548 -15.15 -6.17 8.83
C VAL A 548 -14.53 -5.02 8.04
N ASP A 549 -15.37 -4.05 7.62
CA ASP A 549 -14.93 -2.90 6.84
C ASP A 549 -14.22 -1.85 7.71
N ALA A 550 -14.61 -1.74 8.99
CA ALA A 550 -13.98 -0.88 9.97
C ALA A 550 -12.68 -1.46 10.56
N THR A 551 -12.43 -2.77 10.38
CA THR A 551 -11.28 -3.46 10.99
C THR A 551 -10.03 -3.28 10.13
N SER A 552 -8.88 -2.99 10.78
CA SER A 552 -7.58 -2.83 10.11
C SER A 552 -7.06 -4.17 9.58
N PRO A 553 -6.38 -4.19 8.41
CA PRO A 553 -5.80 -5.41 7.84
C PRO A 553 -4.50 -5.91 8.51
N ASP A 554 -3.87 -5.10 9.37
CA ASP A 554 -2.60 -5.41 10.04
C ASP A 554 -2.60 -4.81 11.45
N SER A 555 -3.07 -5.58 12.43
CA SER A 555 -3.29 -5.13 13.80
C SER A 555 -1.97 -4.89 14.56
N GLU A 556 -1.71 -3.64 14.90
CA GLU A 556 -0.58 -3.24 15.76
C GLU A 556 -0.69 -3.85 17.17
N THR A 557 -1.88 -3.82 17.77
CA THR A 557 -2.14 -4.38 19.11
C THR A 557 -1.84 -5.89 19.15
N ALA A 558 -2.29 -6.63 18.13
CA ALA A 558 -2.05 -8.06 18.06
C ALA A 558 -0.57 -8.39 17.83
N ARG A 559 0.15 -7.61 17.02
CA ARG A 559 1.60 -7.77 16.85
C ARG A 559 2.34 -7.50 18.17
N LYS A 560 2.01 -6.40 18.85
CA LYS A 560 2.58 -6.07 20.17
C LYS A 560 2.34 -7.19 21.17
N PHE A 561 1.11 -7.71 21.25
CA PHE A 561 0.77 -8.82 22.14
C PHE A 561 1.62 -10.07 21.87
N ARG A 562 1.67 -10.53 20.60
CA ARG A 562 2.46 -11.72 20.25
C ARG A 562 3.95 -11.54 20.53
N TRP A 563 4.49 -10.38 20.25
CA TRP A 563 5.88 -10.05 20.56
C TRP A 563 6.15 -10.07 22.09
N MET A 564 5.29 -9.42 22.87
CA MET A 564 5.43 -9.42 24.33
C MET A 564 5.32 -10.82 24.95
N VAL A 565 4.43 -11.67 24.41
CA VAL A 565 4.35 -13.09 24.85
C VAL A 565 5.66 -13.80 24.57
N SER A 566 6.24 -13.64 23.39
CA SER A 566 7.54 -14.24 23.05
C SER A 566 8.65 -13.76 24.00
N GLU A 567 8.76 -12.45 24.24
CA GLU A 567 9.75 -11.87 25.14
C GLU A 567 9.55 -12.31 26.60
N PHE A 568 8.29 -12.38 27.03
CA PHE A 568 7.94 -12.86 28.37
C PHE A 568 8.36 -14.32 28.59
N LEU A 569 8.12 -15.20 27.62
CA LEU A 569 8.43 -16.61 27.72
C LEU A 569 9.93 -16.91 27.57
N ASN A 570 10.70 -16.02 26.95
CA ASN A 570 12.16 -16.13 26.83
C ASN A 570 12.94 -15.62 28.07
N ASP A 571 12.22 -15.29 29.16
CA ASP A 571 12.79 -14.87 30.44
C ASP A 571 13.78 -13.69 30.35
N GLY A 572 13.47 -12.73 29.51
CA GLY A 572 14.29 -11.55 29.26
C GLY A 572 14.32 -10.56 30.45
N PRO A 573 15.23 -9.57 30.45
CA PRO A 573 15.41 -8.60 31.54
C PRO A 573 14.16 -7.75 31.85
N ARG A 574 13.15 -7.77 30.97
CA ARG A 574 11.87 -7.06 31.15
C ARG A 574 10.69 -7.95 31.50
N TYR A 575 10.93 -9.19 31.90
CA TYR A 575 9.91 -10.20 32.26
C TYR A 575 8.75 -9.65 33.10
N GLN A 576 9.04 -8.93 34.18
CA GLN A 576 8.01 -8.38 35.09
C GLN A 576 7.16 -7.28 34.40
N LEU A 577 7.78 -6.45 33.59
CA LEU A 577 7.08 -5.40 32.84
C LEU A 577 6.13 -6.02 31.81
N TYR A 578 6.61 -6.96 31.01
CA TYR A 578 5.76 -7.62 29.99
C TYR A 578 4.62 -8.41 30.62
N ARG A 579 4.85 -9.06 31.78
CA ARG A 579 3.78 -9.74 32.51
C ARG A 579 2.68 -8.76 32.92
N ALA A 580 3.02 -7.59 33.44
CA ALA A 580 2.05 -6.58 33.84
C ALA A 580 1.21 -6.08 32.66
N GLU A 581 1.88 -5.70 31.54
CA GLU A 581 1.20 -5.26 30.33
C GLU A 581 0.32 -6.36 29.71
N LEU A 582 0.79 -7.60 29.65
CA LEU A 582 0.00 -8.74 29.17
C LEU A 582 -1.24 -8.98 30.05
N SER A 583 -1.10 -8.87 31.40
CA SER A 583 -2.23 -9.02 32.31
C SER A 583 -3.27 -7.90 32.11
N GLU A 584 -2.84 -6.67 31.89
CA GLU A 584 -3.73 -5.54 31.59
C GLU A 584 -4.48 -5.79 30.28
N MET A 585 -3.78 -6.10 29.18
CA MET A 585 -4.41 -6.38 27.90
C MET A 585 -5.44 -7.52 27.96
N LEU A 586 -5.11 -8.61 28.62
CA LEU A 586 -6.00 -9.77 28.76
C LEU A 586 -7.22 -9.45 29.65
N SER A 587 -7.05 -8.63 30.68
CA SER A 587 -8.15 -8.14 31.51
C SER A 587 -9.09 -7.23 30.72
N ASP A 588 -8.53 -6.35 29.89
CA ASP A 588 -9.31 -5.49 28.99
C ASP A 588 -10.12 -6.31 27.99
N TRP A 589 -9.54 -7.39 27.43
CA TRP A 589 -10.28 -8.27 26.51
C TRP A 589 -11.42 -9.00 27.22
N GLN A 590 -11.19 -9.49 28.43
CA GLN A 590 -12.23 -10.15 29.23
C GLN A 590 -13.39 -9.18 29.52
N ALA A 591 -13.07 -7.96 29.96
CA ALA A 591 -14.05 -6.94 30.29
C ALA A 591 -14.79 -6.42 29.04
N ALA A 592 -14.08 -6.16 27.95
CA ALA A 592 -14.65 -5.66 26.70
C ALA A 592 -15.60 -6.68 26.07
N GLY A 593 -15.23 -7.97 26.05
CA GLY A 593 -16.10 -9.04 25.55
C GLY A 593 -17.43 -9.12 26.29
N ALA A 594 -17.41 -8.99 27.62
CA ALA A 594 -18.62 -8.95 28.43
C ALA A 594 -19.46 -7.68 28.18
N SER A 595 -18.81 -6.51 28.06
CA SER A 595 -19.46 -5.20 27.86
C SER A 595 -20.06 -5.04 26.46
N LEU A 596 -19.64 -5.85 25.48
CA LEU A 596 -20.21 -5.82 24.13
C LEU A 596 -21.64 -6.37 24.05
N ASN A 597 -22.06 -7.29 24.91
CA ASN A 597 -23.38 -7.88 24.83
C ASN A 597 -24.52 -6.85 24.81
N PRO A 598 -24.63 -5.91 25.77
CA PRO A 598 -25.68 -4.89 25.74
C PRO A 598 -25.55 -3.93 24.55
N VAL A 599 -24.37 -3.75 23.96
CA VAL A 599 -24.15 -2.94 22.76
C VAL A 599 -24.68 -3.67 21.54
N ILE A 600 -24.41 -4.97 21.40
CA ILE A 600 -24.86 -5.84 20.33
C ILE A 600 -26.40 -5.93 20.34
N ASP A 601 -27.00 -6.07 21.52
CA ASP A 601 -28.46 -6.17 21.65
C ASP A 601 -29.20 -4.91 21.18
N ARG A 602 -28.54 -3.74 21.25
CA ARG A 602 -29.10 -2.46 20.80
C ARG A 602 -28.80 -2.15 19.32
N SER A 603 -27.84 -2.83 18.69
CA SER A 603 -27.45 -2.57 17.30
C SER A 603 -27.58 -3.83 16.44
N PRO A 604 -28.60 -3.93 15.56
CA PRO A 604 -28.72 -5.05 14.63
C PRO A 604 -27.51 -5.27 13.75
N ALA A 605 -26.74 -4.22 13.41
CA ALA A 605 -25.53 -4.29 12.61
C ALA A 605 -24.37 -5.03 13.32
N LEU A 606 -24.45 -5.17 14.65
CA LEU A 606 -23.44 -5.86 15.45
C LEU A 606 -23.79 -7.32 15.77
N LYS A 607 -24.97 -7.81 15.38
CA LYS A 607 -25.40 -9.18 15.73
C LYS A 607 -24.42 -10.26 15.23
N GLU A 608 -23.83 -10.04 14.07
CA GLU A 608 -22.88 -10.97 13.46
C GLU A 608 -21.60 -11.19 14.28
N ILE A 609 -21.20 -10.21 15.14
CA ILE A 609 -19.98 -10.31 15.94
C ILE A 609 -20.22 -10.89 17.36
N LYS A 610 -21.44 -11.34 17.68
CA LYS A 610 -21.72 -11.90 19.02
C LYS A 610 -20.81 -13.07 19.40
N PRO A 611 -20.47 -14.02 18.51
CA PRO A 611 -19.49 -15.06 18.81
C PRO A 611 -18.09 -14.49 19.09
N LEU A 612 -17.69 -13.44 18.36
CA LEU A 612 -16.39 -12.79 18.59
C LEU A 612 -16.32 -12.09 19.95
N ALA A 613 -17.41 -11.44 20.40
CA ALA A 613 -17.48 -10.84 21.73
C ALA A 613 -17.32 -11.90 22.85
N HIS A 614 -17.97 -13.05 22.71
CA HIS A 614 -17.81 -14.18 23.62
C HIS A 614 -16.39 -14.72 23.62
N ASN A 615 -15.82 -14.96 22.44
CA ASN A 615 -14.48 -15.50 22.27
C ASN A 615 -13.39 -14.53 22.79
N LEU A 616 -13.58 -13.20 22.65
CA LEU A 616 -12.68 -12.20 23.23
C LEU A 616 -12.59 -12.36 24.76
N SER A 617 -13.73 -12.48 25.43
CA SER A 617 -13.78 -12.70 26.88
C SER A 617 -13.13 -14.03 27.28
N GLN A 618 -13.32 -15.09 26.49
CA GLN A 618 -12.72 -16.40 26.70
C GLN A 618 -11.18 -16.36 26.54
N LEU A 619 -10.67 -15.68 25.49
CA LEU A 619 -9.24 -15.52 25.28
C LEU A 619 -8.59 -14.71 26.40
N GLY A 620 -9.25 -13.64 26.87
CA GLY A 620 -8.80 -12.85 28.01
C GLY A 620 -8.67 -13.68 29.27
N SER A 621 -9.74 -14.39 29.67
CA SER A 621 -9.72 -15.24 30.85
C SER A 621 -8.72 -16.38 30.78
N THR A 622 -8.64 -17.07 29.65
CA THR A 622 -7.68 -18.17 29.43
C THR A 622 -6.22 -17.70 29.54
N GLY A 623 -5.92 -16.53 28.95
CA GLY A 623 -4.58 -15.94 29.07
C GLY A 623 -4.22 -15.51 30.48
N LEU A 624 -5.17 -14.93 31.23
CA LEU A 624 -4.98 -14.56 32.66
C LEU A 624 -4.74 -15.78 33.56
N GLU A 625 -5.50 -16.85 33.33
CA GLU A 625 -5.27 -18.13 34.03
C GLU A 625 -3.86 -18.66 33.76
N ALA A 626 -3.43 -18.66 32.49
CA ALA A 626 -2.09 -19.08 32.10
C ALA A 626 -0.99 -18.25 32.80
N LEU A 627 -1.11 -16.92 32.78
CA LEU A 627 -0.18 -16.01 33.46
C LEU A 627 -0.16 -16.25 34.98
N THR A 628 -1.28 -16.63 35.57
CA THR A 628 -1.37 -16.96 37.01
C THR A 628 -0.58 -18.22 37.35
N TYR A 629 -0.72 -19.30 36.58
CA TYR A 629 0.05 -20.51 36.77
C TYR A 629 1.56 -20.29 36.59
N LEU A 630 1.93 -19.55 35.56
CA LEU A 630 3.32 -19.15 35.29
C LEU A 630 3.90 -18.32 36.47
N LYS A 631 3.11 -17.36 36.99
CA LYS A 631 3.52 -16.53 38.13
C LYS A 631 3.76 -17.35 39.42
N LEU A 632 2.86 -18.30 39.69
CA LEU A 632 2.91 -19.10 40.90
C LEU A 632 3.93 -20.26 40.81
N GLY A 633 4.42 -20.58 39.62
CA GLY A 633 5.26 -21.76 39.39
C GLY A 633 4.53 -23.06 39.73
N MET A 634 3.21 -23.10 39.59
CA MET A 634 2.35 -24.24 39.94
C MET A 634 1.74 -24.84 38.67
N PRO A 635 1.78 -26.18 38.53
CA PRO A 635 1.12 -26.81 37.38
C PRO A 635 -0.40 -26.63 37.48
N PRO A 636 -1.09 -26.40 36.33
CA PRO A 636 -2.54 -26.35 36.29
C PRO A 636 -3.19 -27.72 36.57
N PRO A 637 -4.53 -27.79 36.74
CA PRO A 637 -5.29 -29.05 36.81
C PRO A 637 -5.07 -29.90 35.56
N LYS A 638 -5.21 -31.23 35.71
CA LYS A 638 -4.87 -32.22 34.66
C LYS A 638 -5.50 -31.92 33.30
N ASP A 639 -6.77 -31.51 33.27
CA ASP A 639 -7.52 -31.31 32.01
C ASP A 639 -7.54 -29.83 31.55
N TRP A 640 -6.91 -28.93 32.31
CA TRP A 640 -6.94 -27.48 32.05
C TRP A 640 -6.33 -27.11 30.68
N ARG A 641 -5.21 -27.75 30.30
CA ARG A 641 -4.56 -27.52 29.00
C ARG A 641 -5.50 -27.83 27.87
N GLU A 642 -6.11 -29.00 27.86
CA GLU A 642 -7.02 -29.45 26.81
C GLU A 642 -8.23 -28.52 26.69
N GLN A 643 -8.89 -28.20 27.82
CA GLN A 643 -10.02 -27.27 27.84
C GLN A 643 -9.64 -25.88 27.38
N SER A 644 -8.48 -25.38 27.75
CA SER A 644 -7.99 -24.05 27.32
C SER A 644 -7.64 -24.00 25.85
N LEU A 645 -7.00 -25.03 25.31
CA LEU A 645 -6.71 -25.12 23.86
C LEU A 645 -7.99 -25.24 23.03
N ALA A 646 -9.01 -25.97 23.50
CA ALA A 646 -10.31 -26.04 22.82
C ALA A 646 -10.97 -24.67 22.72
N LYS A 647 -10.91 -23.82 23.76
CA LYS A 647 -11.40 -22.44 23.72
C LYS A 647 -10.62 -21.58 22.69
N VAL A 648 -9.30 -21.73 22.65
CA VAL A 648 -8.45 -21.00 21.71
C VAL A 648 -8.72 -21.45 20.26
N GLU A 649 -8.95 -22.75 20.01
CA GLU A 649 -9.28 -23.29 18.70
C GLU A 649 -10.67 -22.83 18.23
N GLU A 650 -11.66 -22.78 19.14
CA GLU A 650 -12.97 -22.19 18.81
C GLU A 650 -12.84 -20.71 18.43
N ALA A 651 -12.07 -19.94 19.20
CA ALA A 651 -11.82 -18.54 18.93
C ALA A 651 -11.05 -18.30 17.61
N ALA A 652 -10.30 -19.27 17.12
CA ALA A 652 -9.57 -19.17 15.84
C ALA A 652 -10.48 -19.29 14.61
N LYS A 653 -11.74 -19.73 14.79
CA LYS A 653 -12.69 -19.81 13.68
C LYS A 653 -13.15 -18.41 13.26
N PRO A 654 -13.25 -18.13 11.93
CA PRO A 654 -13.73 -16.85 11.46
C PRO A 654 -15.26 -16.71 11.67
N TYR A 655 -15.69 -15.46 11.97
CA TYR A 655 -17.10 -15.07 12.05
C TYR A 655 -17.29 -13.70 11.38
N GLY A 656 -18.31 -13.59 10.51
CA GLY A 656 -18.59 -12.34 9.82
C GLY A 656 -17.43 -11.83 8.96
N ALA A 657 -16.65 -12.73 8.37
CA ALA A 657 -15.41 -12.48 7.62
C ALA A 657 -14.27 -11.84 8.47
N LEU A 658 -14.29 -12.08 9.79
CA LEU A 658 -13.29 -11.60 10.75
C LEU A 658 -12.64 -12.78 11.48
N GLU A 659 -11.36 -12.68 11.79
CA GLU A 659 -10.60 -13.70 12.52
C GLU A 659 -9.73 -13.07 13.62
N PHE A 660 -9.59 -13.76 14.77
CA PHE A 660 -8.65 -13.35 15.80
C PHE A 660 -7.21 -13.63 15.38
N VAL A 661 -6.35 -12.62 15.52
CA VAL A 661 -4.93 -12.72 15.19
C VAL A 661 -4.03 -12.75 16.44
N VAL A 662 -4.62 -12.99 17.62
CA VAL A 662 -3.93 -13.13 18.93
C VAL A 662 -3.93 -14.56 19.47
N THR A 663 -4.67 -15.46 18.84
CA THR A 663 -4.84 -16.86 19.31
C THR A 663 -3.53 -17.61 19.45
N SER A 664 -2.55 -17.37 18.57
CA SER A 664 -1.22 -17.99 18.65
C SER A 664 -0.47 -17.60 19.93
N GLY A 665 -0.55 -16.33 20.35
CA GLY A 665 0.07 -15.86 21.59
C GLY A 665 -0.60 -16.46 22.83
N VAL A 666 -1.94 -16.50 22.87
CA VAL A 666 -2.67 -17.15 23.98
C VAL A 666 -2.35 -18.65 24.05
N LYS A 667 -2.25 -19.33 22.89
CA LYS A 667 -1.84 -20.74 22.81
C LYS A 667 -0.43 -20.97 23.39
N GLN A 668 0.52 -20.07 23.11
CA GLN A 668 1.86 -20.12 23.66
C GLN A 668 1.85 -19.99 25.20
N LEU A 669 1.08 -19.04 25.76
CA LEU A 669 0.91 -18.89 27.19
C LEU A 669 0.31 -20.14 27.84
N VAL A 670 -0.73 -20.76 27.27
CA VAL A 670 -1.36 -21.97 27.73
C VAL A 670 -0.37 -23.14 27.75
N ASN A 671 0.40 -23.33 26.69
CA ASN A 671 1.39 -24.39 26.61
C ASN A 671 2.49 -24.21 27.66
N ALA A 672 3.05 -22.99 27.77
CA ALA A 672 4.07 -22.70 28.77
C ALA A 672 3.58 -22.92 30.21
N ALA A 673 2.34 -22.54 30.54
CA ALA A 673 1.74 -22.78 31.84
C ALA A 673 1.56 -24.28 32.12
N ALA A 674 1.19 -25.08 31.13
CA ALA A 674 1.02 -26.52 31.26
C ALA A 674 2.35 -27.27 31.44
N ASP A 675 3.46 -26.69 30.95
CA ASP A 675 4.80 -27.29 31.06
C ASP A 675 5.50 -26.96 32.39
N VAL A 676 4.87 -26.18 33.31
CA VAL A 676 5.37 -25.91 34.66
C VAL A 676 5.44 -27.24 35.42
N LYS A 677 6.64 -27.63 35.82
CA LYS A 677 6.87 -28.87 36.60
C LYS A 677 6.54 -28.66 38.08
N ARG A 678 6.05 -29.73 38.74
CA ARG A 678 5.83 -29.76 40.20
C ARG A 678 7.16 -29.64 40.95
#